data_9cd541d050ccf3184c7af4d416ab6122
#
_entry.id   9cd541d050ccf3184c7af4d416ab6122
#
_cell.length_a   1.000
_cell.length_b   1.000
_cell.length_c   1.000
_cell.angle_alpha   90.00
_cell.angle_beta   90.00
_cell.angle_gamma   90.00
#
_symmetry.space_group_name_H-M   'P 1'
#
loop_
_entity.id
_entity.type
_entity.pdbx_description
1 polymer ?
#
loop_
_entity_poly.entity_id
_entity_poly.type
_entity_poly.pdbx_seq_one_letter_code
_entity_poly.pdbx_strand_id
1 'polypeptide(L)'
;ISIYSVSPEETCSPVRFTPDGTKFYLITNKSRDKVELELFDPATGKSSVVDRDPKNEVDLSDVIFSDITNELQATIYVGDRVRVYPKQKQFASDWARLTKSVPPGELGYSSVTADENLWVVTVSSDVDPGSRYLFDRTTGTSELLYRSRPNLPSDQLSSMKPVMYKARDGMNVHAYLVTPKGVPAKNLPTIMLVHGGPWARNFWGYSSEAQFFANRGYAVLMPNFRGSTGYGKKYLNAGNKQWGTGAMQHDISDGVKYIERTGVADPKRVGIYGGSYGGYATLAGLAFTPNLYAAGISYVGPSNIITLLKSIPAYWAPMKKVFAIRVGDMDKPKEREMLERQSPLNSADKIKAPLLVIQGANDPRVNKGESDRIVIAVRDLGHPVEYLVAPDEGHGFAGKLNRLAAYTAMEKFFGKYLGGRCQESMTPEIGKKLASLTVDVKTVTAQTTTSSDESVAVPPVFDPSLVKADSVAYTIKYTMNGQEISMAVARIVAIVQSGPAKIWRVIDNAHSPMGDASDTVEIDAGTLRATRQSATQGPMIMKYTFTPDSINGIVSAGPNSMPVKLKVTTLTLPDGAGLELPIATLPLKEGYRTSLDVFTPMLGKSTTMTVRVGGIEKVTVPAGTFDAYPVSVVSRTDEDGYQKYWFAKDSRKLVKSEAKLPATMGGGSVAVVMVK
;
A
#
# COMPACT_ATOMS: atom_id res chain seq x y z
N ILE A 1 0.40 31.44 1.22
CA ILE A 1 -0.76 32.01 0.52
C ILE A 1 -1.39 30.91 -0.31
N SER A 2 -2.70 30.62 -0.08
CA SER A 2 -3.45 29.70 -0.93
C SER A 2 -3.98 30.48 -2.13
N ILE A 3 -3.58 30.09 -3.35
CA ILE A 3 -4.00 30.76 -4.60
C ILE A 3 -5.08 29.97 -5.35
N TYR A 4 -5.24 28.68 -5.03
CA TYR A 4 -6.24 27.81 -5.63
C TYR A 4 -6.65 26.73 -4.61
N SER A 5 -7.93 26.42 -4.52
CA SER A 5 -8.45 25.41 -3.61
C SER A 5 -9.58 24.60 -4.27
N VAL A 6 -9.66 23.33 -3.88
CA VAL A 6 -10.70 22.39 -4.32
C VAL A 6 -11.29 21.68 -3.12
N SER A 7 -12.48 21.11 -3.29
CA SER A 7 -13.07 20.24 -2.28
C SER A 7 -12.34 18.90 -2.21
N PRO A 8 -12.49 18.10 -1.13
CA PRO A 8 -11.90 16.76 -1.03
C PRO A 8 -12.36 15.76 -2.11
N GLU A 9 -13.46 16.07 -2.80
CA GLU A 9 -14.00 15.24 -3.89
C GLU A 9 -13.52 15.70 -5.28
N GLU A 10 -12.77 16.77 -5.34
CA GLU A 10 -12.24 17.35 -6.58
C GLU A 10 -10.74 17.11 -6.71
N THR A 11 -10.28 17.05 -7.94
CA THR A 11 -8.87 16.90 -8.30
C THR A 11 -8.29 18.26 -8.67
N CYS A 12 -7.05 18.52 -8.22
CA CYS A 12 -6.26 19.66 -8.64
C CYS A 12 -4.78 19.29 -8.62
N SER A 13 -4.14 19.31 -9.79
CA SER A 13 -2.71 19.05 -9.93
C SER A 13 -2.09 20.12 -10.85
N PRO A 14 -1.18 20.98 -10.34
CA PRO A 14 -0.39 21.83 -11.20
C PRO A 14 0.57 20.99 -12.03
N VAL A 15 0.73 21.33 -13.31
CA VAL A 15 1.50 20.52 -14.25
C VAL A 15 2.74 21.24 -14.73
N ARG A 16 2.57 22.45 -15.31
CA ARG A 16 3.68 23.19 -15.93
C ARG A 16 3.34 24.69 -16.03
N PHE A 17 4.35 25.55 -15.89
CA PHE A 17 4.23 26.97 -16.21
C PHE A 17 4.18 27.21 -17.73
N THR A 18 3.53 28.29 -18.14
CA THR A 18 3.64 28.80 -19.51
C THR A 18 5.07 29.23 -19.81
N PRO A 19 5.49 29.32 -21.11
CA PRO A 19 6.86 29.73 -21.48
C PRO A 19 7.30 31.05 -20.88
N ASP A 20 6.37 32.02 -20.70
CA ASP A 20 6.61 33.32 -20.09
C ASP A 20 6.60 33.31 -18.55
N GLY A 21 6.29 32.14 -17.92
CA GLY A 21 6.25 31.98 -16.48
C GLY A 21 5.10 32.68 -15.75
N THR A 22 4.17 33.32 -16.47
CA THR A 22 3.10 34.14 -15.86
C THR A 22 1.89 33.33 -15.42
N LYS A 23 1.63 32.20 -16.08
CA LYS A 23 0.49 31.31 -15.83
C LYS A 23 0.96 29.88 -15.69
N PHE A 24 0.08 29.00 -15.22
CA PHE A 24 0.38 27.58 -15.19
C PHE A 24 -0.82 26.71 -15.50
N TYR A 25 -0.53 25.55 -16.05
CA TYR A 25 -1.54 24.55 -16.38
C TYR A 25 -1.95 23.76 -15.14
N LEU A 26 -3.26 23.51 -15.02
CA LEU A 26 -3.89 22.69 -13.99
C LEU A 26 -4.66 21.54 -14.63
N ILE A 27 -4.47 20.35 -14.10
CA ILE A 27 -5.37 19.21 -14.33
C ILE A 27 -6.40 19.25 -13.20
N THR A 28 -7.67 19.56 -13.52
CA THR A 28 -8.69 19.78 -12.48
C THR A 28 -10.11 19.48 -12.97
N ASN A 29 -10.99 19.12 -12.01
CA ASN A 29 -12.44 19.04 -12.22
C ASN A 29 -13.22 19.98 -11.28
N LYS A 30 -12.59 21.06 -10.83
CA LYS A 30 -13.23 22.06 -9.95
C LYS A 30 -14.57 22.53 -10.55
N SER A 31 -15.63 22.37 -9.76
CA SER A 31 -17.01 22.74 -10.14
C SER A 31 -17.56 22.05 -11.39
N ARG A 32 -16.99 20.92 -11.82
CA ARG A 32 -17.46 20.15 -12.99
C ARG A 32 -17.31 18.65 -12.79
N ASP A 33 -17.81 17.86 -13.74
CA ASP A 33 -17.79 16.40 -13.66
C ASP A 33 -16.43 15.82 -14.06
N LYS A 34 -16.00 16.13 -15.29
CA LYS A 34 -14.77 15.57 -15.86
C LYS A 34 -13.54 16.39 -15.47
N VAL A 35 -12.41 15.69 -15.35
CA VAL A 35 -11.10 16.31 -15.23
C VAL A 35 -10.70 16.86 -16.59
N GLU A 36 -10.31 18.13 -16.63
CA GLU A 36 -9.93 18.88 -17.82
C GLU A 36 -8.56 19.56 -17.61
N LEU A 37 -7.96 20.04 -18.68
CA LEU A 37 -6.78 20.90 -18.63
C LEU A 37 -7.23 22.35 -18.61
N GLU A 38 -6.83 23.08 -17.58
CA GLU A 38 -7.05 24.53 -17.45
C GLU A 38 -5.75 25.30 -17.46
N LEU A 39 -5.80 26.54 -17.91
CA LEU A 39 -4.75 27.54 -17.72
C LEU A 39 -5.19 28.49 -16.63
N PHE A 40 -4.44 28.53 -15.52
CA PHE A 40 -4.69 29.41 -14.38
C PHE A 40 -3.77 30.64 -14.40
N ASP A 41 -4.35 31.78 -14.17
CA ASP A 41 -3.65 33.06 -14.07
C ASP A 41 -3.62 33.49 -12.59
N PRO A 42 -2.47 33.40 -11.91
CA PRO A 42 -2.35 33.79 -10.50
C PRO A 42 -2.58 35.29 -10.24
N ALA A 43 -2.34 36.15 -11.23
CA ALA A 43 -2.51 37.60 -11.07
C ALA A 43 -4.00 37.98 -10.97
N THR A 44 -4.85 37.28 -11.69
CA THR A 44 -6.31 37.52 -11.73
C THR A 44 -7.13 36.52 -10.92
N GLY A 45 -6.53 35.38 -10.52
CA GLY A 45 -7.22 34.28 -9.86
C GLY A 45 -8.20 33.52 -10.77
N LYS A 46 -8.14 33.72 -12.09
CA LYS A 46 -9.05 33.13 -13.08
C LYS A 46 -8.39 31.95 -13.79
N SER A 47 -9.20 31.00 -14.20
CA SER A 47 -8.80 29.91 -15.08
C SER A 47 -9.66 29.85 -16.33
N SER A 48 -9.08 29.32 -17.42
CA SER A 48 -9.78 29.02 -18.66
C SER A 48 -9.48 27.58 -19.10
N VAL A 49 -10.49 26.92 -19.68
CA VAL A 49 -10.32 25.57 -20.21
C VAL A 49 -9.43 25.59 -21.44
N VAL A 50 -8.36 24.79 -21.41
CA VAL A 50 -7.44 24.58 -22.54
C VAL A 50 -7.87 23.36 -23.35
N ASP A 51 -8.21 22.27 -22.66
CA ASP A 51 -8.63 21.03 -23.32
C ASP A 51 -9.55 20.19 -22.45
N ARG A 52 -10.45 19.45 -23.11
CA ARG A 52 -11.37 18.48 -22.53
C ARG A 52 -11.54 17.30 -23.48
N ASP A 53 -12.00 16.15 -22.95
CA ASP A 53 -12.29 15.00 -23.80
C ASP A 53 -13.26 15.39 -24.94
N PRO A 54 -12.86 15.30 -26.21
CA PRO A 54 -13.72 15.61 -27.35
C PRO A 54 -15.01 14.75 -27.39
N LYS A 55 -14.98 13.56 -26.78
CA LYS A 55 -16.13 12.67 -26.66
C LYS A 55 -16.97 12.92 -25.40
N ASN A 56 -16.46 13.70 -24.47
CA ASN A 56 -17.08 13.97 -23.16
C ASN A 56 -17.42 12.68 -22.35
N GLU A 57 -16.60 11.65 -22.50
CA GLU A 57 -16.80 10.33 -21.87
C GLU A 57 -15.98 10.16 -20.59
N VAL A 58 -14.73 10.62 -20.61
CA VAL A 58 -13.74 10.30 -19.59
C VAL A 58 -12.94 11.51 -19.12
N ASP A 59 -12.24 11.34 -18.02
CA ASP A 59 -11.33 12.33 -17.46
C ASP A 59 -10.07 12.47 -18.33
N LEU A 60 -9.47 13.66 -18.32
CA LEU A 60 -8.10 13.86 -18.80
C LEU A 60 -7.18 12.98 -17.95
N SER A 61 -6.41 12.12 -18.63
CA SER A 61 -5.50 11.20 -17.97
C SER A 61 -4.09 11.77 -17.84
N ASP A 62 -3.58 12.38 -18.91
CA ASP A 62 -2.22 12.91 -18.94
C ASP A 62 -2.05 13.97 -20.02
N VAL A 63 -0.92 14.68 -19.99
CA VAL A 63 -0.53 15.72 -20.94
C VAL A 63 0.95 15.58 -21.31
N ILE A 64 1.27 15.86 -22.56
CA ILE A 64 2.65 15.88 -23.05
C ILE A 64 3.02 17.33 -23.37
N PHE A 65 4.11 17.81 -22.76
CA PHE A 65 4.71 19.10 -23.04
C PHE A 65 6.11 18.92 -23.65
N SER A 66 6.53 19.85 -24.48
CA SER A 66 7.93 19.98 -24.86
C SER A 66 8.76 20.48 -23.69
N ASP A 67 9.88 19.84 -23.41
CA ASP A 67 10.84 20.33 -22.40
C ASP A 67 11.70 21.49 -22.91
N ILE A 68 11.74 21.67 -24.23
CA ILE A 68 12.48 22.79 -24.88
C ILE A 68 11.64 24.05 -24.90
N THR A 69 10.36 23.95 -25.35
CA THR A 69 9.52 25.13 -25.58
C THR A 69 8.50 25.40 -24.49
N ASN A 70 8.30 24.44 -23.56
CA ASN A 70 7.21 24.41 -22.56
C ASN A 70 5.79 24.46 -23.16
N GLU A 71 5.65 24.19 -24.46
CA GLU A 71 4.35 24.16 -25.12
C GLU A 71 3.66 22.80 -25.02
N LEU A 72 2.33 22.80 -24.95
CA LEU A 72 1.50 21.61 -24.94
C LEU A 72 1.57 20.89 -26.29
N GLN A 73 2.08 19.67 -26.32
CA GLN A 73 2.21 18.84 -27.51
C GLN A 73 1.01 17.91 -27.73
N ALA A 74 0.48 17.30 -26.64
CA ALA A 74 -0.69 16.43 -26.72
C ALA A 74 -1.43 16.31 -25.39
N THR A 75 -2.70 15.89 -25.47
CA THR A 75 -3.52 15.47 -24.33
C THR A 75 -3.92 14.00 -24.49
N ILE A 76 -4.02 13.29 -23.37
CA ILE A 76 -4.27 11.83 -23.33
C ILE A 76 -5.52 11.57 -22.51
N TYR A 77 -6.44 10.80 -23.09
CA TYR A 77 -7.68 10.35 -22.47
C TYR A 77 -7.77 8.84 -22.53
N VAL A 78 -8.20 8.20 -21.43
CA VAL A 78 -8.33 6.75 -21.37
C VAL A 78 -9.81 6.37 -21.23
N GLY A 79 -10.41 6.07 -22.35
CA GLY A 79 -11.75 5.46 -22.43
C GLY A 79 -11.67 3.95 -22.35
N ASP A 80 -12.31 3.26 -23.29
CA ASP A 80 -12.11 1.82 -23.49
C ASP A 80 -10.69 1.51 -23.97
N ARG A 81 -10.09 2.48 -24.68
CA ARG A 81 -8.71 2.46 -25.18
C ARG A 81 -8.07 3.84 -24.94
N VAL A 82 -6.75 3.90 -24.97
CA VAL A 82 -6.00 5.17 -24.94
C VAL A 82 -6.28 5.99 -26.20
N ARG A 83 -6.53 7.28 -26.01
CA ARG A 83 -6.73 8.26 -27.08
C ARG A 83 -5.75 9.41 -26.89
N VAL A 84 -4.87 9.62 -27.85
CA VAL A 84 -3.90 10.72 -27.88
C VAL A 84 -4.41 11.78 -28.85
N TYR A 85 -4.49 13.02 -28.39
CA TYR A 85 -4.92 14.18 -29.21
C TYR A 85 -3.77 15.17 -29.34
N PRO A 86 -3.00 15.12 -30.47
CA PRO A 86 -1.95 16.07 -30.75
C PRO A 86 -2.46 17.51 -30.79
N LYS A 87 -1.70 18.44 -30.24
CA LYS A 87 -1.99 19.88 -30.22
C LYS A 87 -1.07 20.68 -31.14
N GLN A 88 0.09 20.12 -31.49
CA GLN A 88 1.07 20.71 -32.41
C GLN A 88 1.16 19.89 -33.69
N LYS A 89 1.28 20.55 -34.83
CA LYS A 89 1.36 19.90 -36.16
C LYS A 89 2.57 18.98 -36.26
N GLN A 90 3.72 19.41 -35.75
CA GLN A 90 4.93 18.58 -35.80
C GLN A 90 4.77 17.32 -34.96
N PHE A 91 4.28 17.44 -33.73
CA PHE A 91 4.00 16.27 -32.88
C PHE A 91 2.99 15.31 -33.53
N ALA A 92 1.94 15.84 -34.16
CA ALA A 92 0.96 15.03 -34.88
C ALA A 92 1.58 14.23 -36.03
N SER A 93 2.49 14.86 -36.79
CA SER A 93 3.23 14.19 -37.86
C SER A 93 4.15 13.10 -37.31
N ASP A 94 4.90 13.41 -36.26
CA ASP A 94 5.81 12.46 -35.60
C ASP A 94 5.06 11.27 -34.99
N TRP A 95 3.94 11.55 -34.31
CA TRP A 95 3.07 10.50 -33.74
C TRP A 95 2.49 9.59 -34.81
N ALA A 96 2.09 10.12 -35.96
CA ALA A 96 1.60 9.34 -37.08
C ALA A 96 2.69 8.46 -37.71
N ARG A 97 3.94 8.96 -37.80
CA ARG A 97 5.09 8.17 -38.27
C ARG A 97 5.45 7.06 -37.27
N LEU A 98 5.51 7.40 -35.98
CA LEU A 98 5.73 6.44 -34.90
C LEU A 98 4.70 5.30 -34.97
N THR A 99 3.40 5.64 -35.01
CA THR A 99 2.33 4.63 -35.06
C THR A 99 2.45 3.67 -36.24
N LYS A 100 3.02 4.13 -37.36
CA LYS A 100 3.26 3.28 -38.55
C LYS A 100 4.53 2.45 -38.46
N SER A 101 5.52 2.89 -37.66
CA SER A 101 6.84 2.24 -37.56
C SER A 101 6.93 1.16 -36.49
N VAL A 102 5.88 0.96 -35.69
CA VAL A 102 5.81 -0.04 -34.61
C VAL A 102 4.60 -0.97 -34.78
N PRO A 103 4.59 -2.15 -34.14
CA PRO A 103 3.43 -3.03 -34.15
C PRO A 103 2.16 -2.36 -33.60
N PRO A 104 0.96 -2.82 -33.98
CA PRO A 104 -0.29 -2.32 -33.42
C PRO A 104 -0.37 -2.50 -31.89
N GLY A 105 -0.70 -1.44 -31.18
CA GLY A 105 -0.81 -1.46 -29.71
C GLY A 105 -1.14 -0.09 -29.15
N GLU A 106 -1.16 0.02 -27.84
CA GLU A 106 -1.21 1.29 -27.14
C GLU A 106 0.21 1.82 -26.95
N LEU A 107 0.39 3.09 -27.25
CA LEU A 107 1.67 3.77 -27.21
C LEU A 107 1.80 4.55 -25.91
N GLY A 108 2.86 4.28 -25.17
CA GLY A 108 3.27 5.04 -23.99
C GLY A 108 4.54 5.83 -24.30
N TYR A 109 4.52 7.11 -23.99
CA TYR A 109 5.66 8.01 -24.13
C TYR A 109 6.44 8.01 -22.82
N SER A 110 7.67 7.51 -22.78
CA SER A 110 8.36 7.25 -21.53
C SER A 110 9.62 8.11 -21.28
N SER A 111 10.36 8.47 -22.32
CA SER A 111 11.57 9.28 -22.20
C SER A 111 11.94 9.88 -23.54
N VAL A 112 12.65 11.01 -23.49
CA VAL A 112 13.15 11.72 -24.67
C VAL A 112 14.56 12.24 -24.41
N THR A 113 15.33 12.44 -25.48
CA THR A 113 16.60 13.16 -25.43
C THR A 113 16.36 14.65 -25.19
N ALA A 114 17.37 15.38 -24.70
CA ALA A 114 17.28 16.82 -24.43
C ALA A 114 16.91 17.67 -25.66
N ASP A 115 17.25 17.21 -26.86
CA ASP A 115 16.86 17.81 -28.14
C ASP A 115 15.53 17.30 -28.68
N GLU A 116 14.85 16.43 -27.92
CA GLU A 116 13.60 15.74 -28.27
C GLU A 116 13.62 14.94 -29.60
N ASN A 117 14.78 14.61 -30.14
CA ASN A 117 14.88 13.90 -31.40
C ASN A 117 14.70 12.38 -31.27
N LEU A 118 15.07 11.80 -30.14
CA LEU A 118 14.91 10.37 -29.87
C LEU A 118 13.90 10.15 -28.74
N TRP A 119 12.92 9.30 -29.00
CA TRP A 119 11.89 8.92 -28.03
C TRP A 119 11.99 7.47 -27.64
N VAL A 120 12.03 7.17 -26.36
CA VAL A 120 11.81 5.79 -25.87
C VAL A 120 10.29 5.59 -25.68
N VAL A 121 9.74 4.69 -26.45
CA VAL A 121 8.30 4.44 -26.53
C VAL A 121 7.99 3.02 -26.08
N THR A 122 6.94 2.88 -25.28
CA THR A 122 6.34 1.57 -25.00
C THR A 122 5.26 1.28 -26.01
N VAL A 123 5.27 0.08 -26.56
CA VAL A 123 4.15 -0.48 -27.32
C VAL A 123 3.61 -1.68 -26.53
N SER A 124 2.35 -1.66 -26.15
CA SER A 124 1.71 -2.75 -25.39
C SER A 124 0.33 -3.07 -25.96
N SER A 125 -0.11 -4.31 -25.74
CA SER A 125 -1.45 -4.75 -26.14
C SER A 125 -2.02 -5.73 -25.10
N ASP A 126 -3.22 -6.20 -25.34
CA ASP A 126 -3.85 -7.24 -24.54
C ASP A 126 -3.13 -8.60 -24.61
N VAL A 127 -2.31 -8.82 -25.65
CA VAL A 127 -1.51 -10.03 -25.88
C VAL A 127 0.01 -9.79 -25.85
N ASP A 128 0.43 -8.57 -25.51
CA ASP A 128 1.84 -8.21 -25.31
C ASP A 128 1.99 -7.30 -24.08
N PRO A 129 2.72 -7.75 -23.03
CA PRO A 129 2.93 -6.95 -21.81
C PRO A 129 3.80 -5.70 -22.03
N GLY A 130 4.35 -5.51 -23.23
CA GLY A 130 5.04 -4.33 -23.66
C GLY A 130 6.42 -4.60 -24.23
N SER A 131 6.68 -3.89 -25.32
CA SER A 131 7.97 -3.80 -25.99
C SER A 131 8.44 -2.34 -25.96
N ARG A 132 9.75 -2.12 -25.89
CA ARG A 132 10.34 -0.78 -25.90
C ARG A 132 11.00 -0.53 -27.22
N TYR A 133 10.73 0.64 -27.80
CA TYR A 133 11.28 1.09 -29.07
C TYR A 133 12.00 2.42 -28.90
N LEU A 134 13.09 2.60 -29.62
CA LEU A 134 13.72 3.90 -29.82
C LEU A 134 13.18 4.45 -31.15
N PHE A 135 12.42 5.54 -31.10
CA PHE A 135 11.90 6.24 -32.27
C PHE A 135 12.76 7.46 -32.57
N ASP A 136 13.28 7.55 -33.77
CA ASP A 136 14.01 8.70 -34.28
C ASP A 136 13.06 9.60 -35.09
N ARG A 137 12.81 10.80 -34.59
CA ARG A 137 11.94 11.80 -35.24
C ARG A 137 12.51 12.31 -36.55
N THR A 138 13.83 12.33 -36.71
CA THR A 138 14.49 12.81 -37.94
C THR A 138 14.22 11.86 -39.09
N THR A 139 14.41 10.58 -38.87
CA THR A 139 14.22 9.55 -39.88
C THR A 139 12.78 9.02 -39.96
N GLY A 140 12.04 9.06 -38.84
CA GLY A 140 10.71 8.48 -38.69
C GLY A 140 10.73 6.98 -38.53
N THR A 141 11.86 6.40 -38.15
CA THR A 141 12.03 4.96 -37.94
C THR A 141 12.04 4.58 -36.47
N SER A 142 11.66 3.32 -36.20
CA SER A 142 11.70 2.78 -34.82
C SER A 142 12.58 1.55 -34.77
N GLU A 143 13.42 1.45 -33.76
CA GLU A 143 14.26 0.28 -33.47
C GLU A 143 13.75 -0.38 -32.17
N LEU A 144 13.60 -1.72 -32.21
CA LEU A 144 13.23 -2.50 -31.03
C LEU A 144 14.42 -2.57 -30.07
N LEU A 145 14.28 -1.99 -28.87
CA LEU A 145 15.30 -2.10 -27.82
C LEU A 145 15.19 -3.43 -27.07
N TYR A 146 13.98 -3.74 -26.56
CA TYR A 146 13.73 -5.01 -25.88
C TYR A 146 12.23 -5.28 -25.70
N ARG A 147 11.91 -6.54 -25.39
CA ARG A 147 10.58 -6.98 -24.98
C ARG A 147 10.57 -7.26 -23.48
N SER A 148 9.54 -6.81 -22.78
CA SER A 148 9.40 -7.03 -21.32
C SER A 148 9.33 -8.51 -20.95
N ARG A 149 8.74 -9.35 -21.82
CA ARG A 149 8.64 -10.81 -21.66
C ARG A 149 8.90 -11.52 -23.00
N PRO A 150 10.16 -11.67 -23.41
CA PRO A 150 10.48 -12.18 -24.74
C PRO A 150 10.03 -13.63 -24.98
N ASN A 151 9.93 -14.43 -23.90
CA ASN A 151 9.54 -15.85 -23.98
C ASN A 151 8.02 -16.08 -23.84
N LEU A 152 7.21 -15.01 -23.74
CA LEU A 152 5.77 -15.15 -23.68
C LEU A 152 5.18 -15.20 -25.10
N PRO A 153 4.56 -16.33 -25.50
CA PRO A 153 4.03 -16.50 -26.86
C PRO A 153 2.72 -15.71 -27.01
N SER A 154 2.78 -14.53 -27.62
CA SER A 154 1.62 -13.64 -27.81
C SER A 154 0.51 -14.27 -28.66
N ASP A 155 0.86 -15.17 -29.56
CA ASP A 155 -0.07 -15.93 -30.42
C ASP A 155 -0.90 -16.95 -29.63
N GLN A 156 -0.57 -17.25 -28.38
CA GLN A 156 -1.34 -18.14 -27.50
C GLN A 156 -2.19 -17.40 -26.49
N LEU A 157 -2.06 -16.07 -26.40
CA LEU A 157 -2.80 -15.25 -25.47
C LEU A 157 -4.20 -14.90 -25.99
N SER A 158 -5.10 -14.64 -25.05
CA SER A 158 -6.51 -14.29 -25.31
C SER A 158 -6.69 -12.80 -25.49
N SER A 159 -7.48 -12.39 -26.49
CA SER A 159 -7.81 -10.98 -26.69
C SER A 159 -8.75 -10.46 -25.61
N MET A 160 -8.56 -9.19 -25.23
CA MET A 160 -9.41 -8.45 -24.31
C MET A 160 -10.34 -7.53 -25.08
N LYS A 161 -11.66 -7.69 -24.87
CA LYS A 161 -12.69 -6.88 -25.52
C LYS A 161 -13.29 -5.91 -24.52
N PRO A 162 -13.36 -4.60 -24.81
CA PRO A 162 -14.17 -3.68 -24.03
C PRO A 162 -15.66 -4.04 -24.24
N VAL A 163 -16.40 -4.04 -23.15
CA VAL A 163 -17.85 -4.27 -23.14
C VAL A 163 -18.51 -3.29 -22.18
N MET A 164 -19.79 -3.03 -22.39
CA MET A 164 -20.58 -2.17 -21.53
C MET A 164 -21.93 -2.83 -21.25
N TYR A 165 -22.41 -2.73 -20.01
CA TYR A 165 -23.72 -3.21 -19.62
C TYR A 165 -24.45 -2.19 -18.77
N LYS A 166 -25.78 -2.32 -18.70
CA LYS A 166 -26.60 -1.49 -17.82
C LYS A 166 -26.77 -2.17 -16.47
N ALA A 167 -26.44 -1.44 -15.41
CA ALA A 167 -26.84 -1.79 -14.06
C ALA A 167 -28.37 -1.71 -13.92
N ARG A 168 -28.91 -2.32 -12.87
CA ARG A 168 -30.36 -2.38 -12.59
C ARG A 168 -31.04 -1.02 -12.46
N ASP A 169 -30.29 0.01 -12.11
CA ASP A 169 -30.75 1.41 -12.02
C ASP A 169 -30.50 2.22 -13.31
N GLY A 170 -30.07 1.54 -14.39
CA GLY A 170 -29.88 2.13 -15.71
C GLY A 170 -28.48 2.74 -15.94
N MET A 171 -27.59 2.78 -14.94
CA MET A 171 -26.21 3.26 -15.11
C MET A 171 -25.42 2.36 -16.07
N ASN A 172 -24.67 2.97 -16.97
CA ASN A 172 -23.75 2.24 -17.83
C ASN A 172 -22.50 1.87 -17.04
N VAL A 173 -22.14 0.59 -17.06
CA VAL A 173 -20.93 0.05 -16.42
C VAL A 173 -19.99 -0.44 -17.51
N HIS A 174 -18.80 0.15 -17.55
CA HIS A 174 -17.74 -0.29 -18.44
C HIS A 174 -17.04 -1.54 -17.89
N ALA A 175 -16.65 -2.44 -18.75
CA ALA A 175 -15.93 -3.66 -18.36
C ALA A 175 -15.04 -4.16 -19.50
N TYR A 176 -14.16 -5.10 -19.15
CA TYR A 176 -13.39 -5.84 -20.15
C TYR A 176 -13.70 -7.33 -20.04
N LEU A 177 -13.83 -7.98 -21.19
CA LEU A 177 -14.09 -9.40 -21.30
C LEU A 177 -12.90 -10.09 -21.99
N VAL A 178 -12.37 -11.11 -21.33
CA VAL A 178 -11.38 -12.02 -21.91
C VAL A 178 -12.00 -13.41 -21.99
N THR A 179 -11.95 -14.04 -23.15
CA THR A 179 -12.44 -15.41 -23.36
C THR A 179 -11.32 -16.33 -23.78
N PRO A 180 -11.36 -17.64 -23.44
CA PRO A 180 -10.33 -18.59 -23.81
C PRO A 180 -10.10 -18.61 -25.32
N LYS A 181 -8.84 -18.55 -25.73
CA LYS A 181 -8.49 -18.63 -27.15
C LYS A 181 -8.78 -20.02 -27.74
N GLY A 182 -9.35 -20.05 -28.92
CA GLY A 182 -9.67 -21.30 -29.63
C GLY A 182 -10.87 -22.07 -29.08
N VAL A 183 -11.60 -21.49 -28.11
CA VAL A 183 -12.81 -22.08 -27.54
C VAL A 183 -14.01 -21.18 -27.84
N PRO A 184 -15.17 -21.73 -28.26
CA PRO A 184 -16.38 -20.93 -28.44
C PRO A 184 -16.76 -20.20 -27.14
N ALA A 185 -17.06 -18.92 -27.24
CA ALA A 185 -17.50 -18.11 -26.08
C ALA A 185 -18.96 -18.42 -25.73
N LYS A 186 -19.24 -19.65 -25.30
CA LYS A 186 -20.58 -20.13 -24.98
C LYS A 186 -20.55 -21.13 -23.82
N ASN A 187 -21.38 -20.89 -22.80
CA ASN A 187 -21.50 -21.74 -21.60
C ASN A 187 -20.16 -22.02 -20.91
N LEU A 188 -19.30 -21.01 -20.82
CA LEU A 188 -17.99 -21.13 -20.19
C LEU A 188 -18.09 -20.99 -18.66
N PRO A 189 -17.27 -21.72 -17.91
CA PRO A 189 -17.02 -21.32 -16.54
C PRO A 189 -16.46 -19.90 -16.55
N THR A 190 -16.90 -19.06 -15.63
CA THR A 190 -16.64 -17.62 -15.70
C THR A 190 -16.12 -17.09 -14.36
N ILE A 191 -15.15 -16.20 -14.40
CA ILE A 191 -14.61 -15.49 -13.23
C ILE A 191 -14.95 -14.01 -13.35
N MET A 192 -15.62 -13.49 -12.32
CA MET A 192 -15.73 -12.05 -12.08
C MET A 192 -14.44 -11.60 -11.40
N LEU A 193 -13.56 -10.91 -12.13
CA LEU A 193 -12.29 -10.39 -11.63
C LEU A 193 -12.48 -8.93 -11.20
N VAL A 194 -12.60 -8.70 -9.89
CA VAL A 194 -12.94 -7.40 -9.32
C VAL A 194 -11.67 -6.68 -8.88
N HIS A 195 -11.44 -5.47 -9.41
CA HIS A 195 -10.26 -4.68 -9.05
C HIS A 195 -10.30 -4.17 -7.62
N GLY A 196 -9.12 -3.94 -7.05
CA GLY A 196 -8.93 -3.29 -5.76
C GLY A 196 -9.12 -1.77 -5.81
N GLY A 197 -8.85 -1.13 -4.71
CA GLY A 197 -8.97 0.32 -4.55
C GLY A 197 -9.92 0.68 -3.43
N PRO A 198 -11.24 0.99 -3.66
CA PRO A 198 -12.03 0.86 -4.90
C PRO A 198 -11.82 1.98 -5.93
N TRP A 199 -11.18 3.08 -5.54
CA TRP A 199 -10.95 4.27 -6.38
C TRP A 199 -9.75 4.02 -7.32
N ALA A 200 -9.92 3.05 -8.20
CA ALA A 200 -9.02 2.60 -9.25
C ALA A 200 -9.85 2.17 -10.46
N ARG A 201 -9.26 1.52 -11.44
CA ARG A 201 -10.00 0.90 -12.55
C ARG A 201 -9.18 -0.18 -13.25
N ASN A 202 -9.86 -1.02 -14.01
CA ASN A 202 -9.24 -1.86 -15.03
C ASN A 202 -9.00 -1.03 -16.30
N PHE A 203 -7.92 -1.37 -17.01
CA PHE A 203 -7.57 -0.80 -18.30
C PHE A 203 -7.52 -1.90 -19.35
N TRP A 204 -7.71 -1.53 -20.61
CA TRP A 204 -7.41 -2.43 -21.71
C TRP A 204 -5.91 -2.67 -21.78
N GLY A 205 -5.52 -3.91 -22.01
CA GLY A 205 -4.11 -4.30 -22.13
C GLY A 205 -3.83 -5.67 -21.55
N TYR A 206 -2.55 -6.01 -21.44
CA TYR A 206 -2.13 -7.28 -20.86
C TYR A 206 -2.43 -7.36 -19.37
N SER A 207 -3.30 -8.28 -19.01
CA SER A 207 -3.57 -8.66 -17.62
C SER A 207 -3.10 -10.09 -17.37
N SER A 208 -2.07 -10.26 -16.53
CA SER A 208 -1.53 -11.59 -16.23
C SER A 208 -2.56 -12.51 -15.59
N GLU A 209 -3.45 -11.97 -14.73
CA GLU A 209 -4.50 -12.75 -14.06
C GLU A 209 -5.60 -13.16 -15.05
N ALA A 210 -6.07 -12.22 -15.88
CA ALA A 210 -7.08 -12.54 -16.89
C ALA A 210 -6.54 -13.55 -17.91
N GLN A 211 -5.28 -13.42 -18.33
CA GLN A 211 -4.63 -14.39 -19.23
C GLN A 211 -4.46 -15.76 -18.55
N PHE A 212 -4.07 -15.78 -17.28
CA PHE A 212 -3.94 -17.01 -16.50
C PHE A 212 -5.27 -17.78 -16.47
N PHE A 213 -6.35 -17.13 -16.09
CA PHE A 213 -7.66 -17.76 -16.01
C PHE A 213 -8.23 -18.12 -17.38
N ALA A 214 -8.06 -17.26 -18.39
CA ALA A 214 -8.48 -17.56 -19.75
C ALA A 214 -7.74 -18.79 -20.30
N ASN A 215 -6.44 -18.91 -20.03
CA ASN A 215 -5.69 -20.11 -20.38
C ASN A 215 -6.23 -21.37 -19.68
N ARG A 216 -6.82 -21.26 -18.49
CA ARG A 216 -7.47 -22.36 -17.75
C ARG A 216 -8.90 -22.67 -18.24
N GLY A 217 -9.38 -21.96 -19.24
CA GLY A 217 -10.68 -22.19 -19.87
C GLY A 217 -11.82 -21.33 -19.32
N TYR A 218 -11.52 -20.31 -18.52
CA TYR A 218 -12.53 -19.40 -17.97
C TYR A 218 -12.75 -18.19 -18.87
N ALA A 219 -14.00 -17.77 -19.03
CA ALA A 219 -14.26 -16.39 -19.38
C ALA A 219 -13.97 -15.50 -18.16
N VAL A 220 -13.39 -14.33 -18.39
CA VAL A 220 -13.04 -13.39 -17.32
C VAL A 220 -13.70 -12.06 -17.61
N LEU A 221 -14.62 -11.61 -16.74
CA LEU A 221 -15.23 -10.29 -16.82
C LEU A 221 -14.64 -9.39 -15.74
N MET A 222 -14.11 -8.24 -16.17
CA MET A 222 -13.40 -7.25 -15.35
C MET A 222 -14.20 -5.94 -15.32
N PRO A 223 -15.19 -5.79 -14.40
CA PRO A 223 -16.03 -4.59 -14.34
C PRO A 223 -15.26 -3.39 -13.78
N ASN A 224 -15.55 -2.21 -14.32
CA ASN A 224 -15.26 -0.92 -13.73
C ASN A 224 -16.56 -0.39 -13.10
N PHE A 225 -16.93 -0.95 -11.94
CA PHE A 225 -18.13 -0.60 -11.20
C PHE A 225 -18.11 0.88 -10.76
N ARG A 226 -19.28 1.49 -10.48
CA ARG A 226 -19.32 2.87 -9.95
C ARG A 226 -18.41 3.02 -8.74
N GLY A 227 -17.74 4.15 -8.62
CA GLY A 227 -16.62 4.33 -7.70
C GLY A 227 -15.26 4.13 -8.37
N SER A 228 -15.21 3.52 -9.57
CA SER A 228 -13.98 3.49 -10.38
C SER A 228 -13.63 4.89 -10.90
N THR A 229 -12.30 5.15 -11.03
CA THR A 229 -11.76 6.43 -11.48
C THR A 229 -11.77 6.56 -13.01
N GLY A 230 -11.60 7.79 -13.51
CA GLY A 230 -11.42 8.09 -14.93
C GLY A 230 -12.72 8.30 -15.73
N TYR A 231 -13.88 8.12 -15.11
CA TYR A 231 -15.19 8.30 -15.74
C TYR A 231 -15.93 9.56 -15.25
N GLY A 232 -15.24 10.44 -14.55
CA GLY A 232 -15.75 11.67 -13.98
C GLY A 232 -16.21 11.54 -12.52
N LYS A 233 -16.35 12.72 -11.88
CA LYS A 233 -16.71 12.87 -10.47
C LYS A 233 -18.07 12.25 -10.16
N LYS A 234 -19.06 12.36 -11.06
CA LYS A 234 -20.41 11.76 -10.88
C LYS A 234 -20.34 10.25 -10.78
N TYR A 235 -19.58 9.59 -11.65
CA TYR A 235 -19.40 8.14 -11.63
C TYR A 235 -18.67 7.67 -10.38
N LEU A 236 -17.60 8.38 -10.02
CA LEU A 236 -16.80 8.12 -8.82
C LEU A 236 -17.66 8.28 -7.55
N ASN A 237 -18.39 9.39 -7.43
CA ASN A 237 -19.19 9.71 -6.24
C ASN A 237 -20.47 8.88 -6.14
N ALA A 238 -20.98 8.31 -7.25
CA ALA A 238 -22.10 7.36 -7.21
C ALA A 238 -21.77 6.09 -6.39
N GLY A 239 -20.49 5.82 -6.14
CA GLY A 239 -20.03 4.77 -5.24
C GLY A 239 -19.95 5.18 -3.77
N ASN A 240 -20.10 6.47 -3.41
CA ASN A 240 -19.96 6.94 -2.04
C ASN A 240 -20.98 6.26 -1.12
N LYS A 241 -20.47 5.57 -0.08
CA LYS A 241 -21.27 4.82 0.91
C LYS A 241 -22.15 3.69 0.30
N GLN A 242 -21.79 3.21 -0.90
CA GLN A 242 -22.54 2.21 -1.67
C GLN A 242 -21.78 0.87 -1.79
N TRP A 243 -21.09 0.47 -0.71
CA TRP A 243 -20.34 -0.77 -0.66
C TRP A 243 -21.27 -2.00 -0.56
N GLY A 244 -20.80 -3.14 -0.24
CA GLY A 244 -21.43 -4.45 0.01
C GLY A 244 -22.93 -4.66 -0.35
N THR A 245 -23.81 -4.00 0.35
CA THR A 245 -25.27 -4.06 0.04
C THR A 245 -25.72 -2.92 -0.87
N GLY A 246 -24.80 -2.08 -1.31
CA GLY A 246 -25.08 -0.91 -2.13
C GLY A 246 -24.78 -1.10 -3.61
N ALA A 247 -24.87 0.00 -4.32
CA ALA A 247 -24.86 0.02 -5.79
C ALA A 247 -23.53 -0.43 -6.41
N MET A 248 -22.38 -0.30 -5.70
CA MET A 248 -21.11 -0.81 -6.19
C MET A 248 -21.13 -2.34 -6.34
N GLN A 249 -21.67 -3.07 -5.35
CA GLN A 249 -21.82 -4.52 -5.43
C GLN A 249 -22.93 -4.92 -6.41
N HIS A 250 -23.97 -4.11 -6.54
CA HIS A 250 -25.02 -4.34 -7.54
C HIS A 250 -24.47 -4.29 -8.96
N ASP A 251 -23.56 -3.34 -9.27
CA ASP A 251 -22.92 -3.27 -10.58
C ASP A 251 -22.16 -4.57 -10.91
N ILE A 252 -21.44 -5.13 -9.93
CA ILE A 252 -20.71 -6.39 -10.09
C ILE A 252 -21.68 -7.56 -10.35
N SER A 253 -22.76 -7.65 -9.56
CA SER A 253 -23.80 -8.69 -9.71
C SER A 253 -24.55 -8.58 -11.04
N ASP A 254 -24.80 -7.35 -11.50
CA ASP A 254 -25.46 -7.10 -12.78
C ASP A 254 -24.54 -7.44 -13.96
N GLY A 255 -23.20 -7.35 -13.77
CA GLY A 255 -22.20 -7.87 -14.69
C GLY A 255 -22.29 -9.39 -14.88
N VAL A 256 -22.55 -10.15 -13.79
CA VAL A 256 -22.84 -11.59 -13.90
C VAL A 256 -24.09 -11.82 -14.74
N LYS A 257 -25.18 -11.12 -14.44
CA LYS A 257 -26.43 -11.25 -15.21
C LYS A 257 -26.26 -10.85 -16.68
N TYR A 258 -25.42 -9.87 -16.97
CA TYR A 258 -25.08 -9.50 -18.33
C TYR A 258 -24.40 -10.65 -19.08
N ILE A 259 -23.31 -11.21 -18.51
CA ILE A 259 -22.55 -12.25 -19.20
C ILE A 259 -23.32 -13.58 -19.32
N GLU A 260 -24.24 -13.88 -18.40
CA GLU A 260 -25.21 -14.97 -18.51
C GLU A 260 -26.17 -14.75 -19.70
N ARG A 261 -26.79 -13.56 -19.79
CA ARG A 261 -27.72 -13.22 -20.89
C ARG A 261 -27.09 -13.25 -22.28
N THR A 262 -25.77 -12.95 -22.37
CA THR A 262 -25.04 -13.07 -23.64
C THR A 262 -24.75 -14.52 -24.02
N GLY A 263 -25.02 -15.48 -23.15
CA GLY A 263 -24.78 -16.90 -23.37
C GLY A 263 -23.30 -17.30 -23.22
N VAL A 264 -22.41 -16.36 -22.83
CA VAL A 264 -20.99 -16.64 -22.61
C VAL A 264 -20.79 -17.44 -21.33
N ALA A 265 -21.41 -17.02 -20.22
CA ALA A 265 -21.26 -17.70 -18.94
C ALA A 265 -22.26 -18.85 -18.77
N ASP A 266 -21.80 -19.95 -18.16
CA ASP A 266 -22.64 -20.95 -17.55
C ASP A 266 -23.11 -20.45 -16.18
N PRO A 267 -24.41 -20.22 -15.95
CA PRO A 267 -24.90 -19.69 -14.68
C PRO A 267 -24.57 -20.52 -13.43
N LYS A 268 -24.26 -21.81 -13.62
CA LYS A 268 -23.88 -22.72 -12.53
C LYS A 268 -22.40 -22.71 -12.20
N ARG A 269 -21.58 -22.05 -13.03
CA ARG A 269 -20.12 -22.08 -12.92
C ARG A 269 -19.54 -20.66 -12.97
N VAL A 270 -20.11 -19.75 -12.18
CA VAL A 270 -19.58 -18.38 -12.01
C VAL A 270 -18.86 -18.30 -10.68
N GLY A 271 -17.58 -17.94 -10.74
CA GLY A 271 -16.77 -17.60 -9.57
C GLY A 271 -16.53 -16.10 -9.45
N ILE A 272 -16.13 -15.66 -8.27
CA ILE A 272 -15.72 -14.28 -8.01
C ILE A 272 -14.33 -14.26 -7.37
N TYR A 273 -13.46 -13.37 -7.84
CA TYR A 273 -12.11 -13.18 -7.34
C TYR A 273 -11.72 -11.72 -7.38
N GLY A 274 -10.98 -11.29 -6.37
CA GLY A 274 -10.35 -9.98 -6.36
C GLY A 274 -9.41 -9.79 -5.18
N GLY A 275 -8.57 -8.76 -5.29
CA GLY A 275 -7.62 -8.36 -4.26
C GLY A 275 -8.04 -7.08 -3.54
N SER A 276 -7.72 -6.95 -2.24
CA SER A 276 -8.01 -5.75 -1.45
C SER A 276 -9.51 -5.42 -1.42
N TYR A 277 -9.93 -4.27 -1.92
CA TYR A 277 -11.36 -4.01 -2.11
C TYR A 277 -12.05 -5.12 -2.95
N GLY A 278 -11.38 -5.67 -3.98
CA GLY A 278 -11.91 -6.79 -4.76
C GLY A 278 -12.11 -8.06 -3.92
N GLY A 279 -11.25 -8.29 -2.93
CA GLY A 279 -11.41 -9.35 -1.93
C GLY A 279 -12.60 -9.12 -1.01
N TYR A 280 -12.81 -7.89 -0.57
CA TYR A 280 -14.02 -7.48 0.12
C TYR A 280 -15.27 -7.70 -0.76
N ALA A 281 -15.23 -7.29 -2.03
CA ALA A 281 -16.33 -7.47 -2.97
C ALA A 281 -16.63 -8.96 -3.23
N THR A 282 -15.61 -9.82 -3.19
CA THR A 282 -15.78 -11.28 -3.20
C THR A 282 -16.59 -11.74 -1.98
N LEU A 283 -16.17 -11.36 -0.77
CA LEU A 283 -16.88 -11.72 0.46
C LEU A 283 -18.31 -11.17 0.46
N ALA A 284 -18.49 -9.91 0.02
CA ALA A 284 -19.81 -9.27 -0.11
C ALA A 284 -20.69 -9.99 -1.14
N GLY A 285 -20.12 -10.40 -2.27
CA GLY A 285 -20.84 -11.20 -3.28
C GLY A 285 -21.36 -12.52 -2.70
N LEU A 286 -20.50 -13.23 -1.98
CA LEU A 286 -20.88 -14.50 -1.35
C LEU A 286 -21.89 -14.33 -0.22
N ALA A 287 -21.81 -13.24 0.56
CA ALA A 287 -22.71 -13.00 1.69
C ALA A 287 -24.07 -12.42 1.25
N PHE A 288 -24.07 -11.45 0.31
CA PHE A 288 -25.27 -10.69 -0.03
C PHE A 288 -25.98 -11.18 -1.29
N THR A 289 -25.31 -12.02 -2.10
CA THR A 289 -25.88 -12.71 -3.26
C THR A 289 -25.51 -14.20 -3.25
N PRO A 290 -25.87 -14.95 -2.19
CA PRO A 290 -25.32 -16.28 -1.90
C PRO A 290 -25.60 -17.37 -2.96
N ASN A 291 -26.52 -17.13 -3.88
CA ASN A 291 -26.88 -18.06 -4.95
C ASN A 291 -26.30 -17.67 -6.31
N LEU A 292 -25.51 -16.58 -6.37
CA LEU A 292 -25.01 -16.05 -7.64
C LEU A 292 -23.66 -16.67 -8.03
N TYR A 293 -22.87 -17.05 -7.05
CA TYR A 293 -21.51 -17.55 -7.24
C TYR A 293 -21.37 -18.98 -6.75
N ALA A 294 -20.70 -19.81 -7.54
CA ALA A 294 -20.39 -21.19 -7.19
C ALA A 294 -19.12 -21.31 -6.31
N ALA A 295 -18.24 -20.34 -6.32
CA ALA A 295 -17.04 -20.27 -5.49
C ALA A 295 -16.47 -18.84 -5.45
N GLY A 296 -15.68 -18.50 -4.42
CA GLY A 296 -15.01 -17.22 -4.33
C GLY A 296 -13.59 -17.28 -3.78
N ILE A 297 -12.71 -16.38 -4.25
CA ILE A 297 -11.36 -16.21 -3.73
C ILE A 297 -11.19 -14.77 -3.25
N SER A 298 -11.00 -14.58 -1.95
CA SER A 298 -10.68 -13.29 -1.33
C SER A 298 -9.19 -13.17 -1.09
N TYR A 299 -8.53 -12.27 -1.80
CA TYR A 299 -7.11 -12.02 -1.68
C TYR A 299 -6.88 -10.69 -0.94
N VAL A 300 -6.28 -10.74 0.24
CA VAL A 300 -6.03 -9.61 1.15
C VAL A 300 -7.26 -8.69 1.31
N GLY A 301 -8.44 -9.30 1.42
CA GLY A 301 -9.72 -8.61 1.46
C GLY A 301 -10.20 -8.32 2.88
N PRO A 302 -10.63 -7.09 3.21
CA PRO A 302 -11.24 -6.82 4.51
C PRO A 302 -12.62 -7.50 4.62
N SER A 303 -12.90 -8.07 5.77
CA SER A 303 -14.18 -8.74 6.07
C SER A 303 -15.16 -7.84 6.81
N ASN A 304 -14.65 -6.79 7.49
CA ASN A 304 -15.46 -5.86 8.26
C ASN A 304 -14.98 -4.41 8.05
N ILE A 305 -15.87 -3.53 7.60
CA ILE A 305 -15.52 -2.16 7.25
C ILE A 305 -15.16 -1.34 8.50
N ILE A 306 -15.80 -1.59 9.64
CA ILE A 306 -15.50 -0.87 10.89
C ILE A 306 -14.08 -1.18 11.38
N THR A 307 -13.70 -2.46 11.37
CA THR A 307 -12.33 -2.83 11.78
C THR A 307 -11.29 -2.35 10.78
N LEU A 308 -11.61 -2.36 9.47
CA LEU A 308 -10.78 -1.73 8.44
C LEU A 308 -10.56 -0.24 8.74
N LEU A 309 -11.62 0.54 8.99
CA LEU A 309 -11.51 1.98 9.28
C LEU A 309 -10.72 2.27 10.56
N LYS A 310 -10.82 1.39 11.58
CA LYS A 310 -10.04 1.47 12.81
C LYS A 310 -8.55 1.15 12.59
N SER A 311 -8.22 0.31 11.64
CA SER A 311 -6.85 -0.11 11.30
C SER A 311 -6.16 0.77 10.27
N ILE A 312 -6.81 1.87 9.81
CA ILE A 312 -6.22 2.80 8.85
C ILE A 312 -4.89 3.32 9.39
N PRO A 313 -3.77 3.11 8.66
CA PRO A 313 -2.45 3.55 9.08
C PRO A 313 -2.38 5.06 9.31
N ALA A 314 -1.55 5.49 10.26
CA ALA A 314 -1.41 6.91 10.60
C ALA A 314 -1.00 7.79 9.41
N TYR A 315 -0.23 7.25 8.45
CA TYR A 315 0.16 7.98 7.23
C TYR A 315 -1.02 8.25 6.28
N TRP A 316 -2.19 7.61 6.48
CA TRP A 316 -3.43 7.93 5.77
C TRP A 316 -4.31 8.95 6.52
N ALA A 317 -3.83 9.53 7.63
CA ALA A 317 -4.59 10.53 8.38
C ALA A 317 -5.14 11.68 7.50
N PRO A 318 -4.42 12.22 6.48
CA PRO A 318 -4.98 13.21 5.58
C PRO A 318 -6.20 12.70 4.78
N MET A 319 -6.27 11.38 4.55
CA MET A 319 -7.36 10.74 3.83
C MET A 319 -8.61 10.47 4.68
N LYS A 320 -8.57 10.64 6.02
CA LYS A 320 -9.72 10.37 6.90
C LYS A 320 -11.00 11.08 6.46
N LYS A 321 -10.89 12.35 6.01
CA LYS A 321 -12.06 13.08 5.49
C LYS A 321 -12.63 12.45 4.22
N VAL A 322 -11.76 11.97 3.34
CA VAL A 322 -12.16 11.28 2.10
C VAL A 322 -12.83 9.95 2.43
N PHE A 323 -12.29 9.18 3.39
CA PHE A 323 -12.91 7.95 3.87
C PHE A 323 -14.29 8.21 4.49
N ALA A 324 -14.45 9.24 5.33
CA ALA A 324 -15.75 9.61 5.90
C ALA A 324 -16.79 9.96 4.83
N ILE A 325 -16.39 10.64 3.74
CA ILE A 325 -17.26 10.97 2.62
C ILE A 325 -17.61 9.72 1.80
N ARG A 326 -16.60 8.92 1.44
CA ARG A 326 -16.72 7.85 0.44
C ARG A 326 -17.13 6.51 1.02
N VAL A 327 -16.72 6.20 2.26
CA VAL A 327 -17.01 4.92 2.92
C VAL A 327 -18.06 5.09 4.00
N GLY A 328 -17.86 6.04 4.89
CA GLY A 328 -18.75 6.39 5.99
C GLY A 328 -17.97 6.79 7.25
N ASP A 329 -18.67 7.47 8.13
CA ASP A 329 -18.18 7.96 9.41
C ASP A 329 -18.71 7.07 10.54
N MET A 330 -17.84 6.24 11.12
CA MET A 330 -18.24 5.29 12.18
C MET A 330 -18.63 5.97 13.50
N ASP A 331 -18.32 7.27 13.66
CA ASP A 331 -18.69 8.04 14.85
C ASP A 331 -20.14 8.56 14.75
N LYS A 332 -20.77 8.49 13.57
CA LYS A 332 -22.18 8.81 13.35
C LYS A 332 -23.04 7.55 13.43
N PRO A 333 -24.01 7.44 14.35
CA PRO A 333 -24.77 6.21 14.59
C PRO A 333 -25.40 5.60 13.33
N LYS A 334 -26.06 6.40 12.49
CA LYS A 334 -26.72 5.92 11.25
C LYS A 334 -25.69 5.42 10.21
N GLU A 335 -24.53 6.07 10.11
CA GLU A 335 -23.49 5.65 9.20
C GLU A 335 -22.78 4.40 9.72
N ARG A 336 -22.58 4.29 11.02
CA ARG A 336 -22.07 3.08 11.67
C ARG A 336 -22.95 1.86 11.42
N GLU A 337 -24.27 1.99 11.60
CA GLU A 337 -25.23 0.93 11.27
C GLU A 337 -25.15 0.51 9.79
N MET A 338 -24.99 1.49 8.89
CA MET A 338 -24.79 1.23 7.46
C MET A 338 -23.47 0.44 7.23
N LEU A 339 -22.37 0.83 7.86
CA LEU A 339 -21.08 0.15 7.73
C LEU A 339 -21.15 -1.29 8.27
N GLU A 340 -21.84 -1.50 9.40
CA GLU A 340 -22.08 -2.83 9.97
C GLU A 340 -22.89 -3.70 9.02
N ARG A 341 -23.96 -3.18 8.43
CA ARG A 341 -24.79 -3.89 7.45
C ARG A 341 -24.05 -4.23 6.14
N GLN A 342 -23.10 -3.38 5.74
CA GLN A 342 -22.27 -3.60 4.55
C GLN A 342 -21.04 -4.48 4.81
N SER A 343 -20.78 -4.90 6.04
CA SER A 343 -19.64 -5.75 6.41
C SER A 343 -19.98 -7.22 6.21
N PRO A 344 -19.30 -7.95 5.28
CA PRO A 344 -19.61 -9.35 4.98
C PRO A 344 -19.51 -10.26 6.21
N LEU A 345 -18.59 -9.99 7.12
CA LEU A 345 -18.42 -10.76 8.35
C LEU A 345 -19.71 -10.84 9.18
N ASN A 346 -20.50 -9.74 9.21
CA ASN A 346 -21.76 -9.69 9.95
C ASN A 346 -22.91 -10.45 9.26
N SER A 347 -22.66 -11.01 8.08
CA SER A 347 -23.58 -11.85 7.31
C SER A 347 -22.89 -13.13 6.82
N ALA A 348 -21.86 -13.60 7.54
CA ALA A 348 -21.11 -14.79 7.19
C ALA A 348 -21.99 -16.05 7.17
N ASP A 349 -23.08 -16.08 7.95
CA ASP A 349 -24.12 -17.11 7.96
C ASP A 349 -24.77 -17.35 6.59
N LYS A 350 -24.72 -16.37 5.70
CA LYS A 350 -25.25 -16.46 4.33
C LYS A 350 -24.24 -16.99 3.31
N ILE A 351 -22.95 -17.05 3.65
CA ILE A 351 -21.90 -17.58 2.77
C ILE A 351 -22.02 -19.10 2.72
N LYS A 352 -22.55 -19.62 1.61
CA LYS A 352 -22.70 -21.08 1.37
C LYS A 352 -21.69 -21.62 0.38
N ALA A 353 -21.24 -20.78 -0.56
CA ALA A 353 -20.28 -21.15 -1.59
C ALA A 353 -18.89 -21.35 -0.98
N PRO A 354 -18.11 -22.32 -1.48
CA PRO A 354 -16.71 -22.48 -1.09
C PRO A 354 -15.90 -21.19 -1.21
N LEU A 355 -15.06 -20.93 -0.20
CA LEU A 355 -14.24 -19.74 -0.08
C LEU A 355 -12.77 -20.11 0.08
N LEU A 356 -11.89 -19.51 -0.75
CA LEU A 356 -10.46 -19.49 -0.52
C LEU A 356 -10.06 -18.09 -0.05
N VAL A 357 -9.36 -17.99 1.07
CA VAL A 357 -8.80 -16.76 1.61
C VAL A 357 -7.29 -16.80 1.46
N ILE A 358 -6.69 -15.72 0.94
CA ILE A 358 -5.23 -15.58 0.77
C ILE A 358 -4.78 -14.29 1.44
N GLN A 359 -3.80 -14.38 2.35
CA GLN A 359 -3.39 -13.24 3.18
C GLN A 359 -1.87 -13.20 3.37
N GLY A 360 -1.29 -12.00 3.31
CA GLY A 360 0.06 -11.74 3.81
C GLY A 360 0.02 -11.45 5.31
N ALA A 361 0.88 -12.12 6.09
CA ALA A 361 0.86 -11.96 7.55
C ALA A 361 1.27 -10.55 8.01
N ASN A 362 2.06 -9.85 7.19
CA ASN A 362 2.57 -8.50 7.45
C ASN A 362 1.83 -7.42 6.64
N ASP A 363 0.55 -7.63 6.33
CA ASP A 363 -0.23 -6.66 5.56
C ASP A 363 -0.57 -5.42 6.40
N PRO A 364 -0.01 -4.23 6.05
CA PRO A 364 -0.22 -3.00 6.82
C PRO A 364 -1.53 -2.28 6.47
N ARG A 365 -2.24 -2.70 5.41
CA ARG A 365 -3.47 -2.07 4.91
C ARG A 365 -4.71 -2.84 5.33
N VAL A 366 -4.65 -4.16 5.20
CA VAL A 366 -5.71 -5.10 5.60
C VAL A 366 -5.10 -6.10 6.57
N ASN A 367 -5.27 -5.83 7.85
CA ASN A 367 -4.71 -6.67 8.92
C ASN A 367 -5.13 -8.13 8.75
N LYS A 368 -4.20 -9.07 8.98
CA LYS A 368 -4.44 -10.52 8.94
C LYS A 368 -5.69 -10.94 9.73
N GLY A 369 -6.00 -10.23 10.83
CA GLY A 369 -7.21 -10.46 11.61
C GLY A 369 -8.52 -10.33 10.81
N GLU A 370 -8.55 -9.58 9.69
CA GLU A 370 -9.72 -9.54 8.79
C GLU A 370 -9.97 -10.91 8.16
N SER A 371 -8.90 -11.55 7.67
CA SER A 371 -8.95 -12.89 7.10
C SER A 371 -9.22 -13.96 8.15
N ASP A 372 -8.58 -13.88 9.32
CA ASP A 372 -8.81 -14.84 10.41
C ASP A 372 -10.28 -14.86 10.83
N ARG A 373 -10.91 -13.69 11.02
CA ARG A 373 -12.31 -13.59 11.46
C ARG A 373 -13.29 -14.22 10.45
N ILE A 374 -13.12 -13.97 9.16
CA ILE A 374 -14.03 -14.53 8.17
C ILE A 374 -13.81 -16.05 8.00
N VAL A 375 -12.56 -16.52 8.08
CA VAL A 375 -12.24 -17.95 8.04
C VAL A 375 -12.88 -18.68 9.22
N ILE A 376 -12.76 -18.14 10.43
CA ILE A 376 -13.39 -18.69 11.64
C ILE A 376 -14.91 -18.73 11.47
N ALA A 377 -15.53 -17.62 11.07
CA ALA A 377 -16.98 -17.53 10.93
C ALA A 377 -17.53 -18.56 9.92
N VAL A 378 -16.90 -18.69 8.75
CA VAL A 378 -17.33 -19.64 7.71
C VAL A 378 -17.08 -21.08 8.13
N ARG A 379 -15.93 -21.38 8.76
CA ARG A 379 -15.59 -22.70 9.32
C ARG A 379 -16.60 -23.15 10.38
N ASP A 380 -16.89 -22.27 11.35
CA ASP A 380 -17.75 -22.61 12.50
C ASP A 380 -19.21 -22.84 12.08
N LEU A 381 -19.62 -22.30 10.93
CA LEU A 381 -20.88 -22.58 10.27
C LEU A 381 -20.87 -23.89 9.46
N GLY A 382 -19.74 -24.58 9.38
CA GLY A 382 -19.58 -25.84 8.65
C GLY A 382 -19.49 -25.69 7.14
N HIS A 383 -19.22 -24.47 6.62
CA HIS A 383 -19.07 -24.22 5.19
C HIS A 383 -17.61 -24.41 4.72
N PRO A 384 -17.38 -24.83 3.47
CA PRO A 384 -16.04 -25.05 2.94
C PRO A 384 -15.22 -23.76 2.89
N VAL A 385 -14.10 -23.74 3.60
CA VAL A 385 -13.14 -22.64 3.57
C VAL A 385 -11.71 -23.18 3.54
N GLU A 386 -10.88 -22.62 2.66
CA GLU A 386 -9.45 -22.87 2.55
C GLU A 386 -8.69 -21.58 2.88
N TYR A 387 -7.51 -21.67 3.47
CA TYR A 387 -6.75 -20.51 3.93
C TYR A 387 -5.27 -20.64 3.64
N LEU A 388 -4.71 -19.62 2.93
CA LEU A 388 -3.29 -19.48 2.70
C LEU A 388 -2.77 -18.22 3.41
N VAL A 389 -1.68 -18.36 4.16
CA VAL A 389 -0.98 -17.25 4.81
C VAL A 389 0.50 -17.30 4.46
N ALA A 390 1.02 -16.21 3.91
CA ALA A 390 2.44 -16.04 3.69
C ALA A 390 3.05 -15.20 4.82
N PRO A 391 3.93 -15.78 5.66
CA PRO A 391 4.47 -15.09 6.86
C PRO A 391 5.42 -13.95 6.53
N ASP A 392 5.95 -13.93 5.31
CA ASP A 392 6.94 -12.99 4.78
C ASP A 392 6.36 -11.97 3.78
N GLU A 393 5.01 -11.93 3.62
CA GLU A 393 4.34 -11.07 2.64
C GLU A 393 3.44 -10.01 3.31
N GLY A 394 3.27 -8.89 2.58
CA GLY A 394 2.41 -7.78 2.96
C GLY A 394 1.10 -7.75 2.17
N HIS A 395 0.70 -6.54 1.69
CA HIS A 395 -0.52 -6.32 0.92
C HIS A 395 -0.40 -6.83 -0.51
N GLY A 396 -0.42 -8.15 -0.66
CA GLY A 396 -0.13 -8.88 -1.89
C GLY A 396 1.23 -9.58 -1.85
N PHE A 397 1.37 -10.66 -2.62
CA PHE A 397 2.59 -11.47 -2.62
C PHE A 397 3.60 -10.94 -3.64
N ALA A 398 4.73 -10.43 -3.16
CA ALA A 398 5.84 -9.94 -3.97
C ALA A 398 6.83 -11.07 -4.31
N GLY A 399 7.05 -12.00 -3.40
CA GLY A 399 7.95 -13.12 -3.57
C GLY A 399 7.51 -14.06 -4.71
N LYS A 400 8.44 -14.37 -5.64
CA LYS A 400 8.14 -15.20 -6.80
C LYS A 400 7.52 -16.55 -6.42
N LEU A 401 8.10 -17.22 -5.43
CA LEU A 401 7.66 -18.56 -5.03
C LEU A 401 6.31 -18.52 -4.30
N ASN A 402 6.08 -17.49 -3.46
CA ASN A 402 4.80 -17.26 -2.81
C ASN A 402 3.69 -17.04 -3.84
N ARG A 403 3.95 -16.22 -4.88
CA ARG A 403 3.00 -15.98 -5.97
C ARG A 403 2.67 -17.26 -6.74
N LEU A 404 3.68 -18.05 -7.10
CA LEU A 404 3.46 -19.32 -7.82
C LEU A 404 2.62 -20.29 -6.98
N ALA A 405 2.89 -20.39 -5.67
CA ALA A 405 2.10 -21.21 -4.76
C ALA A 405 0.64 -20.71 -4.65
N ALA A 406 0.44 -19.38 -4.55
CA ALA A 406 -0.90 -18.81 -4.52
C ALA A 406 -1.68 -19.06 -5.82
N TYR A 407 -1.07 -18.84 -6.99
CA TYR A 407 -1.71 -19.15 -8.28
C TYR A 407 -2.03 -20.64 -8.44
N THR A 408 -1.17 -21.53 -7.93
CA THR A 408 -1.45 -22.98 -7.90
C THR A 408 -2.66 -23.31 -7.03
N ALA A 409 -2.79 -22.66 -5.87
CA ALA A 409 -3.96 -22.83 -5.01
C ALA A 409 -5.24 -22.31 -5.69
N MET A 410 -5.20 -21.12 -6.30
CA MET A 410 -6.34 -20.52 -7.02
C MET A 410 -6.79 -21.41 -8.17
N GLU A 411 -5.84 -21.93 -8.96
CA GLU A 411 -6.10 -22.84 -10.08
C GLU A 411 -6.81 -24.11 -9.62
N LYS A 412 -6.29 -24.77 -8.59
CA LYS A 412 -6.89 -25.99 -8.02
C LYS A 412 -8.26 -25.73 -7.43
N PHE A 413 -8.41 -24.61 -6.71
CA PHE A 413 -9.66 -24.23 -6.09
C PHE A 413 -10.76 -24.00 -7.13
N PHE A 414 -10.53 -23.14 -8.12
CA PHE A 414 -11.53 -22.94 -9.17
C PHE A 414 -11.71 -24.16 -10.06
N GLY A 415 -10.67 -24.93 -10.35
CA GLY A 415 -10.79 -26.20 -11.07
C GLY A 415 -11.75 -27.19 -10.38
N LYS A 416 -11.65 -27.30 -9.05
CA LYS A 416 -12.51 -28.15 -8.24
C LYS A 416 -13.99 -27.71 -8.28
N TYR A 417 -14.27 -26.42 -8.23
CA TYR A 417 -15.64 -25.91 -8.06
C TYR A 417 -16.29 -25.39 -9.34
N LEU A 418 -15.51 -24.95 -10.32
CA LEU A 418 -16.01 -24.41 -11.59
C LEU A 418 -15.69 -25.30 -12.80
N GLY A 419 -14.79 -26.29 -12.64
CA GLY A 419 -14.44 -27.23 -13.72
C GLY A 419 -13.53 -26.66 -14.80
N GLY A 420 -12.63 -25.74 -14.47
CA GLY A 420 -11.55 -25.29 -15.35
C GLY A 420 -10.38 -26.28 -15.41
N ARG A 421 -9.43 -26.01 -16.32
CA ARG A 421 -8.20 -26.81 -16.39
C ARG A 421 -7.28 -26.48 -15.23
N CYS A 422 -6.59 -27.48 -14.72
CA CYS A 422 -5.51 -27.33 -13.75
C CYS A 422 -4.22 -27.90 -14.34
N GLN A 423 -3.09 -27.35 -13.98
CA GLN A 423 -1.82 -27.99 -14.27
C GLN A 423 -1.70 -29.26 -13.45
N GLU A 424 -1.42 -30.40 -14.12
CA GLU A 424 -1.41 -31.72 -13.49
C GLU A 424 -0.26 -31.88 -12.47
N SER A 425 0.89 -31.26 -12.75
CA SER A 425 2.08 -31.34 -11.91
C SER A 425 2.60 -29.97 -11.54
N MET A 426 3.28 -29.90 -10.42
CA MET A 426 4.05 -28.71 -9.98
C MET A 426 5.46 -29.14 -9.58
N THR A 427 6.41 -28.22 -9.62
CA THR A 427 7.76 -28.51 -9.13
C THR A 427 7.72 -28.84 -7.63
N PRO A 428 8.62 -29.71 -7.14
CA PRO A 428 8.70 -30.02 -5.70
C PRO A 428 8.84 -28.78 -4.83
N GLU A 429 9.54 -27.75 -5.33
CA GLU A 429 9.72 -26.47 -4.64
C GLU A 429 8.39 -25.72 -4.47
N ILE A 430 7.59 -25.60 -5.53
CA ILE A 430 6.25 -24.99 -5.46
C ILE A 430 5.34 -25.80 -4.53
N GLY A 431 5.38 -27.15 -4.62
CA GLY A 431 4.58 -28.01 -3.76
C GLY A 431 4.91 -27.85 -2.28
N LYS A 432 6.20 -27.83 -1.93
CA LYS A 432 6.68 -27.56 -0.56
C LYS A 432 6.25 -26.17 -0.08
N LYS A 433 6.38 -25.16 -0.94
CA LYS A 433 5.98 -23.80 -0.59
C LYS A 433 4.47 -23.71 -0.37
N LEU A 434 3.65 -24.26 -1.27
CA LEU A 434 2.20 -24.29 -1.11
C LEU A 434 1.79 -24.97 0.21
N ALA A 435 2.38 -26.10 0.52
CA ALA A 435 2.13 -26.78 1.80
C ALA A 435 2.49 -25.89 3.01
N SER A 436 3.59 -25.14 2.94
CA SER A 436 4.01 -24.23 4.02
C SER A 436 3.12 -23.00 4.18
N LEU A 437 2.42 -22.57 3.13
CA LEU A 437 1.47 -21.45 3.18
C LEU A 437 0.05 -21.89 3.57
N THR A 438 -0.30 -23.17 3.39
CA THR A 438 -1.63 -23.69 3.70
C THR A 438 -1.82 -23.82 5.21
N VAL A 439 -2.84 -23.15 5.71
CA VAL A 439 -3.19 -23.14 7.14
C VAL A 439 -4.30 -24.17 7.39
N ASP A 440 -4.13 -25.04 8.40
CA ASP A 440 -5.27 -25.82 8.89
C ASP A 440 -6.28 -24.88 9.55
N VAL A 441 -7.42 -24.70 8.90
CA VAL A 441 -8.45 -23.75 9.35
C VAL A 441 -8.98 -24.07 10.75
N LYS A 442 -8.84 -25.32 11.22
CA LYS A 442 -9.23 -25.74 12.58
C LYS A 442 -8.34 -25.11 13.65
N THR A 443 -7.11 -24.78 13.30
CA THR A 443 -6.13 -24.15 14.21
C THR A 443 -6.23 -22.63 14.26
N VAL A 444 -7.01 -22.04 13.35
CA VAL A 444 -7.21 -20.58 13.33
C VAL A 444 -8.09 -20.20 14.51
N THR A 445 -7.51 -19.46 15.43
CA THR A 445 -8.25 -18.87 16.56
C THR A 445 -8.50 -17.40 16.28
N ALA A 446 -9.63 -16.89 16.75
CA ALA A 446 -9.81 -15.44 16.78
C ALA A 446 -8.57 -14.87 17.47
N GLN A 447 -7.81 -14.03 16.76
CA GLN A 447 -6.93 -13.15 17.51
C GLN A 447 -7.88 -12.51 18.51
N THR A 448 -7.73 -12.89 19.78
CA THR A 448 -8.25 -12.05 20.82
C THR A 448 -7.70 -10.67 20.49
N THR A 449 -8.52 -9.84 19.83
CA THR A 449 -8.45 -8.44 20.11
C THR A 449 -8.65 -8.44 21.60
N THR A 450 -7.58 -8.51 22.32
CA THR A 450 -7.53 -8.05 23.69
C THR A 450 -7.77 -6.55 23.59
N SER A 451 -9.02 -6.19 23.23
CA SER A 451 -9.68 -4.99 23.69
C SER A 451 -9.99 -5.12 25.18
N SER A 452 -9.32 -6.02 25.87
CA SER A 452 -9.46 -6.26 27.30
C SER A 452 -8.26 -7.01 27.87
N ASP A 453 -7.04 -6.66 27.47
CA ASP A 453 -5.98 -6.46 28.40
C ASP A 453 -5.75 -4.95 28.56
N GLU A 454 -6.78 -4.19 28.82
CA GLU A 454 -6.81 -3.16 29.84
C GLU A 454 -6.65 -3.82 31.23
N SER A 455 -5.84 -4.85 31.38
CA SER A 455 -5.04 -4.99 32.59
C SER A 455 -4.14 -3.76 32.55
N VAL A 456 -4.52 -2.78 33.32
CA VAL A 456 -3.89 -1.49 33.60
C VAL A 456 -2.42 -1.62 33.28
N ALA A 457 -1.98 -1.03 32.13
CA ALA A 457 -0.56 -0.97 31.84
C ALA A 457 0.05 -0.26 33.03
N VAL A 458 0.78 -1.03 33.85
CA VAL A 458 1.42 -0.46 35.02
C VAL A 458 2.25 0.72 34.52
N PRO A 459 2.11 1.93 35.09
CA PRO A 459 2.92 3.06 34.66
C PRO A 459 4.38 2.65 34.66
N PRO A 460 5.19 3.11 33.71
CA PRO A 460 6.60 2.73 33.63
C PRO A 460 7.30 3.19 34.91
N VAL A 461 7.96 2.26 35.59
CA VAL A 461 8.79 2.55 36.75
C VAL A 461 10.25 2.43 36.33
N PHE A 462 10.94 3.55 36.25
CA PHE A 462 12.36 3.60 35.93
C PHE A 462 13.20 3.64 37.22
N ASP A 463 14.35 2.96 37.19
CA ASP A 463 15.34 3.04 38.23
C ASP A 463 16.59 3.77 37.72
N PRO A 464 16.73 5.09 37.99
CA PRO A 464 17.87 5.88 37.52
C PRO A 464 19.22 5.41 38.05
N SER A 465 19.25 4.66 39.15
CA SER A 465 20.48 4.15 39.76
C SER A 465 21.17 3.07 38.89
N LEU A 466 20.44 2.47 37.96
CA LEU A 466 20.94 1.46 37.05
C LEU A 466 21.72 2.05 35.86
N VAL A 467 21.62 3.36 35.62
CA VAL A 467 22.38 4.02 34.53
C VAL A 467 23.83 4.23 34.98
N LYS A 468 24.76 3.85 34.10
CA LYS A 468 26.21 4.03 34.31
C LYS A 468 26.85 4.76 33.14
N ALA A 469 27.86 5.56 33.41
CA ALA A 469 28.70 6.13 32.37
C ALA A 469 29.43 5.00 31.61
N ASP A 470 29.42 5.09 30.27
CA ASP A 470 29.92 4.04 29.40
C ASP A 470 30.35 4.56 28.04
N SER A 471 31.17 3.77 27.35
CA SER A 471 31.49 3.95 25.94
C SER A 471 31.44 2.61 25.24
N VAL A 472 30.58 2.49 24.23
CA VAL A 472 30.31 1.22 23.54
C VAL A 472 30.34 1.44 22.02
N ALA A 473 30.92 0.50 21.31
CA ALA A 473 30.92 0.49 19.86
C ALA A 473 29.89 -0.50 19.31
N TYR A 474 29.13 -0.05 18.34
CA TYR A 474 28.11 -0.83 17.63
C TYR A 474 28.37 -0.86 16.13
N THR A 475 27.86 -1.88 15.46
CA THR A 475 27.62 -1.88 14.02
C THR A 475 26.12 -1.86 13.77
N ILE A 476 25.66 -0.90 12.96
CA ILE A 476 24.30 -0.85 12.45
C ILE A 476 24.30 -1.39 11.03
N LYS A 477 23.41 -2.33 10.74
CA LYS A 477 23.18 -2.91 9.43
C LYS A 477 21.80 -2.57 8.95
N TYR A 478 21.71 -1.87 7.84
CA TYR A 478 20.46 -1.60 7.11
C TYR A 478 20.33 -2.58 5.96
N THR A 479 19.23 -3.30 5.89
CA THR A 479 18.92 -4.15 4.74
C THR A 479 17.71 -3.55 4.02
N MET A 480 17.92 -3.01 2.81
CA MET A 480 16.90 -2.40 1.97
C MET A 480 17.01 -2.96 0.55
N ASN A 481 15.89 -3.41 -0.02
CA ASN A 481 15.84 -3.97 -1.38
C ASN A 481 16.89 -5.07 -1.65
N GLY A 482 17.23 -5.86 -0.62
CA GLY A 482 18.24 -6.92 -0.71
C GLY A 482 19.70 -6.43 -0.67
N GLN A 483 19.93 -5.13 -0.47
CA GLN A 483 21.27 -4.57 -0.25
C GLN A 483 21.49 -4.32 1.24
N GLU A 484 22.70 -4.67 1.73
CA GLU A 484 23.12 -4.40 3.11
C GLU A 484 24.10 -3.22 3.14
N ILE A 485 23.78 -2.22 3.96
CA ILE A 485 24.64 -1.06 4.25
C ILE A 485 25.03 -1.15 5.72
N SER A 486 26.32 -1.14 6.01
CA SER A 486 26.83 -1.19 7.38
C SER A 486 27.43 0.14 7.79
N MET A 487 27.17 0.54 9.04
CA MET A 487 27.69 1.76 9.66
C MET A 487 28.33 1.41 11.01
N ALA A 488 29.48 1.97 11.30
CA ALA A 488 30.08 1.92 12.64
C ALA A 488 29.51 3.08 13.49
N VAL A 489 29.11 2.78 14.72
CA VAL A 489 28.60 3.75 15.67
C VAL A 489 29.38 3.68 16.97
N ALA A 490 29.87 4.84 17.43
CA ALA A 490 30.44 5.00 18.75
C ALA A 490 29.42 5.70 19.65
N ARG A 491 28.96 5.02 20.70
CA ARG A 491 28.07 5.55 21.74
C ARG A 491 28.84 5.94 22.98
N ILE A 492 28.60 7.15 23.48
CA ILE A 492 29.11 7.65 24.75
C ILE A 492 27.93 8.00 25.65
N VAL A 493 27.93 7.43 26.87
CA VAL A 493 26.96 7.78 27.93
C VAL A 493 27.74 8.44 29.06
N ALA A 494 27.53 9.71 29.31
CA ALA A 494 28.22 10.49 30.32
C ALA A 494 27.25 11.28 31.19
N ILE A 495 27.57 11.40 32.48
CA ILE A 495 26.87 12.32 33.38
C ILE A 495 27.55 13.69 33.33
N VAL A 496 26.81 14.73 33.13
CA VAL A 496 27.30 16.12 33.05
C VAL A 496 26.47 17.04 33.93
N GLN A 497 27.10 18.11 34.47
CA GLN A 497 26.43 19.15 35.20
C GLN A 497 25.86 20.17 34.22
N SER A 498 24.57 20.45 34.28
CA SER A 498 23.88 21.47 33.45
C SER A 498 23.14 22.45 34.39
N GLY A 499 23.79 23.54 34.74
CA GLY A 499 23.30 24.44 35.80
C GLY A 499 23.15 23.70 37.14
N PRO A 500 22.00 23.77 37.80
CA PRO A 500 21.74 23.05 39.06
C PRO A 500 21.44 21.55 38.84
N ALA A 501 21.12 21.13 37.62
CA ALA A 501 20.68 19.78 37.32
C ALA A 501 21.85 18.88 36.87
N LYS A 502 21.80 17.60 37.24
CA LYS A 502 22.63 16.52 36.63
C LYS A 502 21.86 15.89 35.49
N ILE A 503 22.49 15.76 34.35
CA ILE A 503 21.92 15.13 33.17
C ILE A 503 22.80 13.99 32.65
N TRP A 504 22.16 12.95 32.12
CA TRP A 504 22.83 11.99 31.26
C TRP A 504 22.85 12.54 29.84
N ARG A 505 24.05 12.59 29.23
CA ARG A 505 24.21 12.92 27.83
C ARG A 505 24.59 11.65 27.09
N VAL A 506 23.77 11.25 26.15
CA VAL A 506 24.01 10.11 25.25
C VAL A 506 24.36 10.67 23.89
N ILE A 507 25.50 10.27 23.36
CA ILE A 507 26.01 10.73 22.07
C ILE A 507 26.28 9.50 21.20
N ASP A 508 25.60 9.41 20.07
CA ASP A 508 25.85 8.44 19.01
C ASP A 508 26.52 9.15 17.84
N ASN A 509 27.74 8.73 17.50
CA ASN A 509 28.45 9.18 16.30
C ASN A 509 28.56 8.02 15.33
N ALA A 510 27.99 8.18 14.16
CA ALA A 510 27.95 7.19 13.09
C ALA A 510 28.79 7.62 11.90
N HIS A 511 29.59 6.70 11.37
CA HIS A 511 30.38 6.88 10.16
C HIS A 511 29.92 5.92 9.08
N SER A 512 29.59 6.42 7.90
CA SER A 512 29.17 5.62 6.76
C SER A 512 29.68 6.17 5.43
N PRO A 513 29.70 5.36 4.36
CA PRO A 513 30.02 5.84 3.02
C PRO A 513 29.07 6.92 2.49
N MET A 514 27.89 7.08 3.10
CA MET A 514 26.89 8.10 2.74
C MET A 514 27.03 9.39 3.57
N GLY A 515 28.07 9.51 4.39
CA GLY A 515 28.33 10.66 5.26
C GLY A 515 28.18 10.34 6.75
N ASP A 516 28.62 11.28 7.58
CA ASP A 516 28.57 11.19 9.02
C ASP A 516 27.19 11.59 9.54
N ALA A 517 26.77 10.93 10.62
CA ALA A 517 25.56 11.28 11.37
C ALA A 517 25.87 11.33 12.87
N SER A 518 25.19 12.20 13.60
CA SER A 518 25.27 12.22 15.06
C SER A 518 23.89 12.43 15.66
N ASP A 519 23.65 11.79 16.82
CA ASP A 519 22.49 12.04 17.67
C ASP A 519 22.96 12.26 19.10
N THR A 520 22.52 13.36 19.70
CA THR A 520 22.81 13.71 21.09
C THR A 520 21.51 13.90 21.83
N VAL A 521 21.28 13.10 22.87
CA VAL A 521 20.12 13.20 23.74
C VAL A 521 20.57 13.58 25.15
N GLU A 522 19.92 14.57 25.75
CA GLU A 522 20.08 14.98 27.13
C GLU A 522 18.89 14.52 27.95
N ILE A 523 19.15 13.79 29.04
CA ILE A 523 18.15 13.12 29.87
C ILE A 523 18.40 13.54 31.34
N ASP A 524 17.39 14.01 32.02
CA ASP A 524 17.46 14.33 33.45
C ASP A 524 17.86 13.09 34.26
N ALA A 525 18.89 13.21 35.08
CA ALA A 525 19.48 12.07 35.76
C ALA A 525 18.61 11.48 36.89
N GLY A 526 17.65 12.24 37.42
CA GLY A 526 16.76 11.79 38.49
C GLY A 526 15.44 11.20 37.99
N THR A 527 14.93 11.72 36.86
CA THR A 527 13.61 11.35 36.34
C THR A 527 13.66 10.53 35.06
N LEU A 528 14.81 10.45 34.40
CA LEU A 528 15.04 9.86 33.09
C LEU A 528 14.15 10.48 31.97
N ARG A 529 13.70 11.70 32.15
CA ARG A 529 12.98 12.47 31.13
C ARG A 529 14.00 13.10 30.18
N ALA A 530 13.75 12.98 28.88
CA ALA A 530 14.50 13.75 27.92
C ALA A 530 14.26 15.25 28.11
N THR A 531 15.31 16.05 27.98
CA THR A 531 15.26 17.51 28.05
C THR A 531 15.58 18.16 26.70
N ARG A 532 16.53 17.55 25.96
CA ARG A 532 16.94 18.02 24.63
C ARG A 532 17.33 16.85 23.74
N GLN A 533 17.15 17.03 22.45
CA GLN A 533 17.73 16.18 21.41
C GLN A 533 18.26 17.03 20.26
N SER A 534 19.42 16.69 19.75
CA SER A 534 20.01 17.29 18.55
C SER A 534 20.60 16.19 17.69
N ALA A 535 20.10 16.05 16.46
CA ALA A 535 20.59 15.05 15.53
C ALA A 535 20.98 15.70 14.19
N THR A 536 22.01 15.15 13.55
CA THR A 536 22.46 15.53 12.21
C THR A 536 22.55 14.29 11.35
N GLN A 537 22.08 14.37 10.11
CA GLN A 537 22.17 13.29 9.12
C GLN A 537 22.36 13.92 7.73
N GLY A 538 23.58 13.95 7.24
CA GLY A 538 23.93 14.69 6.05
C GLY A 538 23.51 16.17 6.17
N PRO A 539 22.75 16.73 5.23
CA PRO A 539 22.29 18.13 5.28
C PRO A 539 21.12 18.37 6.26
N MET A 540 20.58 17.33 6.88
CA MET A 540 19.44 17.43 7.80
C MET A 540 19.92 17.68 9.22
N ILE A 541 19.30 18.69 9.88
CA ILE A 541 19.54 19.02 11.30
C ILE A 541 18.19 19.02 12.00
N MET A 542 18.11 18.30 13.10
CA MET A 542 16.94 18.21 13.98
C MET A 542 17.31 18.68 15.36
N LYS A 543 16.54 19.59 15.95
CA LYS A 543 16.75 20.07 17.33
C LYS A 543 15.42 20.15 18.05
N TYR A 544 15.34 19.52 19.23
CA TYR A 544 14.14 19.46 20.05
C TYR A 544 14.42 19.80 21.50
N THR A 545 13.44 20.42 22.13
CA THR A 545 13.38 20.66 23.58
C THR A 545 12.11 19.99 24.10
N PHE A 546 12.27 19.23 25.18
CA PHE A 546 11.18 18.49 25.83
C PHE A 546 10.84 19.17 27.15
N THR A 547 9.56 19.46 27.36
CA THR A 547 8.99 19.94 28.61
C THR A 547 7.94 18.93 29.12
N PRO A 548 7.43 19.03 30.34
CA PRO A 548 6.40 18.12 30.82
C PRO A 548 5.12 18.09 29.97
N ASP A 549 4.82 19.15 29.23
CA ASP A 549 3.57 19.39 28.51
C ASP A 549 3.75 19.59 26.99
N SER A 550 4.99 19.70 26.52
CA SER A 550 5.23 19.96 25.09
C SER A 550 6.59 19.48 24.58
N ILE A 551 6.66 19.21 23.28
CA ILE A 551 7.89 19.04 22.52
C ILE A 551 7.92 20.13 21.45
N ASN A 552 8.95 20.97 21.50
CA ASN A 552 9.15 22.05 20.56
C ASN A 552 10.48 21.89 19.85
N GLY A 553 10.52 22.12 18.55
CA GLY A 553 11.76 21.96 17.81
C GLY A 553 11.70 22.42 16.37
N ILE A 554 12.75 22.11 15.65
CA ILE A 554 12.91 22.45 14.23
C ILE A 554 13.61 21.31 13.50
N VAL A 555 13.14 21.02 12.31
CA VAL A 555 13.80 20.16 11.33
C VAL A 555 14.25 21.04 10.17
N SER A 556 15.53 21.05 9.86
CA SER A 556 16.12 21.86 8.78
C SER A 556 16.83 20.96 7.79
N ALA A 557 16.63 21.22 6.49
CA ALA A 557 17.34 20.55 5.40
C ALA A 557 17.80 21.65 4.40
N GLY A 558 19.05 22.03 4.49
CA GLY A 558 19.57 23.19 3.75
C GLY A 558 18.84 24.48 4.14
N PRO A 559 18.33 25.28 3.17
CA PRO A 559 17.62 26.53 3.45
C PRO A 559 16.18 26.33 3.99
N ASN A 560 15.64 25.12 3.93
CA ASN A 560 14.28 24.82 4.34
C ASN A 560 14.25 24.40 5.82
N SER A 561 13.33 24.99 6.59
CA SER A 561 13.12 24.62 7.98
C SER A 561 11.63 24.49 8.29
N MET A 562 11.29 23.47 9.08
CA MET A 562 9.93 23.16 9.50
C MET A 562 9.87 23.14 11.05
N PRO A 563 9.10 24.05 11.66
CA PRO A 563 8.90 24.01 13.10
C PRO A 563 8.01 22.82 13.50
N VAL A 564 8.36 22.18 14.61
CA VAL A 564 7.57 21.12 15.24
C VAL A 564 7.08 21.63 16.59
N LYS A 565 5.77 21.56 16.83
CA LYS A 565 5.12 21.86 18.11
C LYS A 565 4.13 20.77 18.43
N LEU A 566 4.37 20.02 19.50
CA LEU A 566 3.52 18.91 19.93
C LEU A 566 3.16 19.11 21.40
N LYS A 567 1.86 19.08 21.73
CA LYS A 567 1.41 18.96 23.12
C LYS A 567 1.50 17.50 23.54
N VAL A 568 2.03 17.26 24.75
CA VAL A 568 2.12 15.92 25.36
C VAL A 568 1.46 15.98 26.74
N THR A 569 0.81 14.89 27.13
CA THR A 569 0.13 14.77 28.43
C THR A 569 0.75 13.68 29.30
N THR A 570 1.72 12.97 28.76
CA THR A 570 2.38 11.82 29.37
C THR A 570 3.90 11.93 29.19
N LEU A 571 4.64 11.11 29.92
CA LEU A 571 6.08 10.97 29.70
C LEU A 571 6.34 10.47 28.28
N THR A 572 6.96 11.32 27.48
CA THR A 572 7.31 11.02 26.08
C THR A 572 8.83 10.97 25.95
N LEU A 573 9.35 9.85 25.43
CA LEU A 573 10.77 9.60 25.21
C LEU A 573 11.11 9.73 23.73
N PRO A 574 12.22 10.36 23.33
CA PRO A 574 12.66 10.35 21.93
C PRO A 574 13.14 8.96 21.53
N ASP A 575 12.85 8.57 20.30
CA ASP A 575 13.32 7.30 19.70
C ASP A 575 14.85 7.24 19.64
N GLY A 576 15.40 6.02 19.46
CA GLY A 576 16.85 5.78 19.46
C GLY A 576 17.46 5.75 20.87
N ALA A 577 18.61 6.33 21.03
CA ALA A 577 19.36 6.33 22.31
C ALA A 577 18.56 6.92 23.48
N GLY A 578 17.67 7.86 23.21
CA GLY A 578 16.78 8.45 24.20
C GLY A 578 15.69 7.53 24.73
N LEU A 579 15.37 6.47 24.00
CA LEU A 579 14.43 5.41 24.39
C LEU A 579 15.16 4.23 25.05
N GLU A 580 16.28 3.81 24.47
CA GLU A 580 17.03 2.62 24.90
C GLU A 580 17.53 2.72 26.33
N LEU A 581 18.09 3.88 26.71
CA LEU A 581 18.60 4.10 28.06
C LEU A 581 17.52 3.98 29.14
N PRO A 582 16.35 4.66 29.06
CA PRO A 582 15.26 4.46 30.01
C PRO A 582 14.72 3.02 30.01
N ILE A 583 14.56 2.36 28.86
CA ILE A 583 14.09 0.96 28.79
C ILE A 583 15.01 0.02 29.57
N ALA A 584 16.35 0.22 29.49
CA ALA A 584 17.30 -0.59 30.23
C ALA A 584 17.10 -0.52 31.75
N THR A 585 16.45 0.53 32.25
CA THR A 585 16.19 0.74 33.69
C THR A 585 14.83 0.22 34.18
N LEU A 586 13.98 -0.25 33.27
CA LEU A 586 12.70 -0.89 33.62
C LEU A 586 12.93 -2.19 34.43
N PRO A 587 11.95 -2.68 35.18
CA PRO A 587 11.97 -3.99 35.79
C PRO A 587 12.09 -5.10 34.71
N LEU A 588 13.33 -5.39 34.25
CA LEU A 588 13.56 -6.44 33.25
C LEU A 588 13.40 -7.82 33.90
N LYS A 589 12.16 -8.27 33.97
CA LYS A 589 11.78 -9.63 34.38
C LYS A 589 10.74 -10.17 33.39
N GLU A 590 10.77 -11.46 33.16
CA GLU A 590 9.83 -12.12 32.26
C GLU A 590 8.37 -11.79 32.61
N GLY A 591 7.58 -11.46 31.60
CA GLY A 591 6.17 -11.08 31.74
C GLY A 591 5.92 -9.63 32.14
N TYR A 592 6.95 -8.81 32.44
CA TYR A 592 6.75 -7.39 32.70
C TYR A 592 6.19 -6.67 31.47
N ARG A 593 5.18 -5.83 31.67
CA ARG A 593 4.53 -5.05 30.59
C ARG A 593 4.28 -3.63 31.06
N THR A 594 4.51 -2.67 30.17
CA THR A 594 4.18 -1.26 30.36
C THR A 594 3.89 -0.57 29.03
N SER A 595 3.45 0.68 29.08
CA SER A 595 3.31 1.52 27.87
C SER A 595 4.14 2.78 28.01
N LEU A 596 4.75 3.22 26.92
CA LEU A 596 5.56 4.43 26.79
C LEU A 596 5.08 5.23 25.59
N ASP A 597 5.07 6.56 25.71
CA ASP A 597 4.93 7.41 24.53
C ASP A 597 6.32 7.70 23.94
N VAL A 598 6.48 7.39 22.68
CA VAL A 598 7.74 7.53 21.94
C VAL A 598 7.59 8.62 20.88
N PHE A 599 8.46 9.60 20.93
CA PHE A 599 8.54 10.67 19.95
C PHE A 599 9.52 10.27 18.83
N THR A 600 9.03 10.25 17.60
CA THR A 600 9.85 9.98 16.40
C THR A 600 10.30 11.31 15.79
N PRO A 601 11.58 11.70 15.91
CA PRO A 601 12.08 13.00 15.48
C PRO A 601 11.84 13.32 14.01
N MET A 602 12.08 12.34 13.12
CA MET A 602 11.87 12.53 11.69
C MET A 602 10.41 12.78 11.29
N LEU A 603 9.47 12.29 12.08
CA LEU A 603 8.03 12.42 11.80
C LEU A 603 7.37 13.56 12.60
N GLY A 604 8.07 14.11 13.60
CA GLY A 604 7.55 15.17 14.47
C GLY A 604 6.30 14.77 15.25
N LYS A 605 6.11 13.47 15.55
CA LYS A 605 4.92 12.94 16.24
C LYS A 605 5.28 11.97 17.36
N SER A 606 4.36 11.81 18.32
CA SER A 606 4.45 10.82 19.39
C SER A 606 3.48 9.66 19.13
N THR A 607 3.88 8.45 19.52
CA THR A 607 3.09 7.23 19.40
C THR A 607 3.18 6.43 20.70
N THR A 608 2.06 5.95 21.20
CA THR A 608 2.05 5.06 22.38
C THR A 608 2.51 3.66 21.98
N MET A 609 3.60 3.21 22.60
CA MET A 609 4.22 1.91 22.40
C MET A 609 3.96 1.00 23.61
N THR A 610 3.74 -0.29 23.34
CA THR A 610 3.68 -1.33 24.38
C THR A 610 5.05 -1.98 24.51
N VAL A 611 5.58 -2.01 25.72
CA VAL A 611 6.84 -2.66 26.07
C VAL A 611 6.52 -3.99 26.74
N ARG A 612 7.19 -5.07 26.28
CA ARG A 612 7.07 -6.42 26.85
C ARG A 612 8.45 -7.01 27.06
N VAL A 613 8.70 -7.59 28.23
CA VAL A 613 9.97 -8.26 28.58
C VAL A 613 9.76 -9.77 28.51
N GLY A 614 10.59 -10.46 27.73
CA GLY A 614 10.62 -11.92 27.62
C GLY A 614 11.57 -12.58 28.61
N GLY A 615 11.59 -13.91 28.60
CA GLY A 615 12.56 -14.71 29.37
C GLY A 615 14.00 -14.51 28.86
N ILE A 616 14.98 -14.75 29.75
CA ILE A 616 16.40 -14.61 29.42
C ILE A 616 16.78 -15.58 28.30
N GLU A 617 17.51 -15.08 27.30
CA GLU A 617 18.08 -15.89 26.22
C GLU A 617 19.56 -15.58 26.00
N LYS A 618 20.32 -16.54 25.44
CA LYS A 618 21.73 -16.34 25.08
C LYS A 618 21.83 -15.62 23.75
N VAL A 619 22.52 -14.48 23.73
CA VAL A 619 22.73 -13.65 22.53
C VAL A 619 24.21 -13.56 22.24
N THR A 620 24.62 -14.01 21.06
CA THR A 620 26.02 -13.92 20.58
C THR A 620 26.16 -12.79 19.58
N VAL A 621 27.08 -11.87 19.84
CA VAL A 621 27.44 -10.73 19.00
C VAL A 621 29.00 -10.65 18.92
N PRO A 622 29.58 -9.82 18.07
CA PRO A 622 31.07 -9.72 17.99
C PRO A 622 31.76 -9.41 19.33
N ALA A 623 31.10 -8.68 20.22
CA ALA A 623 31.62 -8.39 21.58
C ALA A 623 31.61 -9.60 22.54
N GLY A 624 30.92 -10.71 22.19
CA GLY A 624 30.85 -11.92 23.02
C GLY A 624 29.46 -12.53 23.10
N THR A 625 29.25 -13.46 24.03
CA THR A 625 27.98 -14.11 24.31
C THR A 625 27.45 -13.63 25.67
N PHE A 626 26.19 -13.20 25.68
CA PHE A 626 25.53 -12.59 26.84
C PHE A 626 24.23 -13.30 27.16
N ASP A 627 23.95 -13.49 28.45
CA ASP A 627 22.58 -13.73 28.91
C ASP A 627 21.83 -12.39 28.87
N ALA A 628 20.77 -12.29 28.08
CA ALA A 628 20.09 -11.02 27.83
C ALA A 628 18.57 -11.14 27.94
N TYR A 629 17.94 -10.06 28.39
CA TYR A 629 16.48 -9.91 28.36
C TYR A 629 16.04 -9.38 27.00
N PRO A 630 15.22 -10.13 26.24
CA PRO A 630 14.57 -9.60 25.07
C PRO A 630 13.42 -8.68 25.49
N VAL A 631 13.43 -7.46 24.95
CA VAL A 631 12.41 -6.44 25.20
C VAL A 631 11.80 -6.03 23.86
N SER A 632 10.52 -6.36 23.67
CA SER A 632 9.77 -5.96 22.49
C SER A 632 9.07 -4.64 22.74
N VAL A 633 9.18 -3.70 21.79
CA VAL A 633 8.52 -2.40 21.80
C VAL A 633 7.68 -2.31 20.54
N VAL A 634 6.36 -2.31 20.70
CA VAL A 634 5.40 -2.44 19.60
C VAL A 634 4.38 -1.31 19.67
N SER A 635 4.12 -0.67 18.55
CA SER A 635 3.06 0.34 18.45
C SER A 635 1.68 -0.28 18.68
N ARG A 636 0.80 0.42 19.38
CA ARG A 636 -0.61 0.02 19.53
C ARG A 636 -1.41 0.15 18.23
N THR A 637 -0.94 0.97 17.29
CA THR A 637 -1.65 1.32 16.07
C THR A 637 -0.98 0.81 14.81
N ASP A 638 0.26 0.29 14.91
CA ASP A 638 1.09 -0.05 13.77
C ASP A 638 1.98 -1.25 14.13
N GLU A 639 1.58 -2.46 13.75
CA GLU A 639 2.37 -3.67 13.98
C GLU A 639 3.70 -3.65 13.18
N ASP A 640 3.84 -2.75 12.20
CA ASP A 640 5.10 -2.52 11.46
C ASP A 640 6.15 -1.74 12.26
N GLY A 641 5.78 -1.13 13.39
CA GLY A 641 6.69 -0.50 14.35
C GLY A 641 7.29 -1.48 15.35
N TYR A 642 7.68 -2.68 14.92
CA TYR A 642 8.30 -3.66 15.80
C TYR A 642 9.78 -3.34 15.98
N GLN A 643 10.16 -3.07 17.26
CA GLN A 643 11.55 -2.97 17.69
C GLN A 643 11.78 -4.01 18.79
N LYS A 644 12.86 -4.76 18.70
CA LYS A 644 13.28 -5.72 19.71
C LYS A 644 14.69 -5.40 20.17
N TYR A 645 14.86 -5.26 21.46
CA TYR A 645 16.10 -4.97 22.12
C TYR A 645 16.52 -6.16 22.97
N TRP A 646 17.82 -6.38 23.12
CA TRP A 646 18.39 -7.35 24.03
C TRP A 646 19.34 -6.65 24.98
N PHE A 647 18.96 -6.56 26.26
CA PHE A 647 19.77 -5.95 27.29
C PHE A 647 20.47 -7.03 28.11
N ALA A 648 21.81 -6.95 28.25
CA ALA A 648 22.59 -7.86 29.05
C ALA A 648 22.08 -7.90 30.49
N LYS A 649 21.89 -9.08 31.05
CA LYS A 649 21.32 -9.29 32.40
C LYS A 649 22.09 -8.53 33.49
N ASP A 650 23.40 -8.60 33.46
CA ASP A 650 24.24 -8.09 34.55
C ASP A 650 24.61 -6.62 34.38
N SER A 651 24.85 -6.16 33.15
CA SER A 651 25.30 -4.79 32.88
C SER A 651 24.21 -3.85 32.41
N ARG A 652 23.03 -4.36 32.00
CA ARG A 652 21.93 -3.60 31.38
C ARG A 652 22.31 -2.90 30.06
N LYS A 653 23.49 -3.20 29.51
CA LYS A 653 23.91 -2.68 28.21
C LYS A 653 23.08 -3.27 27.08
N LEU A 654 22.81 -2.46 26.06
CA LEU A 654 22.24 -2.95 24.82
C LEU A 654 23.26 -3.86 24.13
N VAL A 655 22.92 -5.12 23.92
CA VAL A 655 23.75 -6.12 23.22
C VAL A 655 23.40 -6.16 21.75
N LYS A 656 22.11 -6.13 21.46
CA LYS A 656 21.55 -6.22 20.12
C LYS A 656 20.23 -5.51 20.05
N SER A 657 19.90 -4.90 18.91
CA SER A 657 18.51 -4.55 18.58
C SER A 657 18.19 -4.89 17.14
N GLU A 658 16.91 -5.12 16.88
CA GLU A 658 16.35 -5.35 15.56
C GLU A 658 15.08 -4.52 15.40
N ALA A 659 14.94 -3.86 14.26
CA ALA A 659 13.75 -3.11 13.91
C ALA A 659 13.37 -3.36 12.46
N LYS A 660 12.07 -3.35 12.17
CA LYS A 660 11.58 -3.26 10.78
C LYS A 660 11.43 -1.79 10.41
N LEU A 661 11.95 -1.43 9.26
CA LEU A 661 11.75 -0.09 8.70
C LEU A 661 10.34 0.00 8.10
N PRO A 662 9.60 1.06 8.40
CA PRO A 662 8.31 1.31 7.76
C PRO A 662 8.43 1.36 6.24
N ALA A 663 7.41 0.90 5.53
CA ALA A 663 7.36 0.98 4.06
C ALA A 663 7.52 2.42 3.54
N THR A 664 7.13 3.42 4.33
CA THR A 664 7.32 4.85 4.07
C THR A 664 8.80 5.30 4.08
N MET A 665 9.69 4.48 4.68
CA MET A 665 11.15 4.67 4.69
C MET A 665 11.85 3.71 3.71
N GLY A 666 11.12 3.17 2.73
CA GLY A 666 11.68 2.22 1.75
C GLY A 666 11.57 0.75 2.15
N GLY A 667 11.01 0.46 3.33
CA GLY A 667 10.92 -0.91 3.86
C GLY A 667 12.30 -1.48 4.21
N GLY A 668 12.32 -2.72 4.71
CA GLY A 668 13.57 -3.40 5.09
C GLY A 668 13.73 -3.58 6.58
N SER A 669 14.96 -3.77 7.04
CA SER A 669 15.26 -3.98 8.46
C SER A 669 16.52 -3.26 8.89
N VAL A 670 16.59 -2.96 10.18
CA VAL A 670 17.80 -2.45 10.85
C VAL A 670 18.18 -3.43 11.94
N ALA A 671 19.44 -3.77 12.00
CA ALA A 671 20.01 -4.53 13.10
C ALA A 671 21.20 -3.77 13.70
N VAL A 672 21.23 -3.66 15.02
CA VAL A 672 22.32 -3.06 15.78
C VAL A 672 22.98 -4.17 16.59
N VAL A 673 24.28 -4.31 16.53
CA VAL A 673 25.03 -5.31 17.29
C VAL A 673 26.23 -4.68 17.99
N MET A 674 26.43 -5.04 19.25
CA MET A 674 27.57 -4.59 20.03
C MET A 674 28.86 -5.24 19.51
N VAL A 675 29.88 -4.42 19.27
CA VAL A 675 31.19 -4.87 18.76
C VAL A 675 32.25 -4.84 19.85
N LYS A 676 32.18 -3.85 20.76
CA LYS A 676 33.15 -3.69 21.86
C LYS A 676 32.51 -2.97 23.04
#